data_e2da346b4e63b3205f1475bd501c7e6e
#
_entry.id   e2da346b4e63b3205f1475bd501c7e6e
#
_cell.length_a   1.000
_cell.length_b   1.000
_cell.length_c   1.000
_cell.angle_alpha   90.00
_cell.angle_beta   90.00
_cell.angle_gamma   90.00
#
_symmetry.space_group_name_H-M   'P 1'
#
loop_
_entity.id
_entity.type
_entity.pdbx_description
1 polymer ?
#
loop_
_entity_poly.entity_id
_entity_poly.type
_entity_poly.pdbx_seq_one_letter_code
_entity_poly.pdbx_strand_id
1 'polypeptide(L)'
;MRLTKLKLMNYRCFGPEEQIILLNDLTTFIGNNSAGKTAALSALNCMFSEYSSDRILQRSDFYLPKDISPDEIQTQHLHIEAVFEFDELQDAENCGKNVIPIFFQHLIVDNPGGLPYLRIRLDATWEKSSTIEGSIDSKINYITCPESVEIEESHCTSAPRRDLDKIRVVYIPAVRDPSKQLKNASGTMMYQIMNSINWSETTKENIKAKIKELNEQFEDEKGVSMFGRSIAKKWKTYDSDNRYSTASLRFNSTDIESSIRKTEVVFEPSETGKEYTIDQMGDGLRSLFYISLVDSILDVESQMQKEIETDPENTSFSRNPPILTIVALEEPENHIAPHLLGKLVGNLQAISSKKNAQAIMTSHSPAIVKRVDPENLRYFRVNKEKMTSTVKSITLPAKESSEDQYKYIKEAVRAYPELYFAKLVILGEGDSEEIIIPKYWEAKNGSLDVGGISVVPLGGRHVNHFWRLLNDLQIPHITLLDLDRERDGGGWERIKYALKQLIVNGVNKNELLKTDEGVMTDKELDEMSGWNIDDVKAMQSWIDFLENYNVFFSAPLDIDFMMLEQMEEKYKNILEATEGPRIDVVKDGSKNRILIQAIENEKNSYPEYEDRIKKDIRNTLKDEGGDGHTYSSDQHRLMVWYTYFFLNRGKPSTHIAMLSQLDDNILKNNTPPVLKRLIQTAEHLIKGDENDNISGELATM
;
A
#
# COMPACT_ATOMS: atom_id res chain seq x y z
N MET A 1 13.55 -5.38 -22.32
CA MET A 1 12.57 -4.27 -22.40
C MET A 1 11.75 -4.24 -21.12
N ARG A 2 11.59 -3.06 -20.48
CA ARG A 2 10.83 -2.84 -19.23
C ARG A 2 9.99 -1.59 -19.34
N LEU A 3 8.75 -1.62 -18.82
CA LEU A 3 7.93 -0.43 -18.62
C LEU A 3 8.40 0.28 -17.35
N THR A 4 9.00 1.46 -17.48
CA THR A 4 9.58 2.20 -16.35
C THR A 4 8.72 3.35 -15.86
N LYS A 5 7.88 3.94 -16.73
CA LYS A 5 6.96 5.01 -16.36
C LYS A 5 5.61 4.85 -17.05
N LEU A 6 4.55 5.13 -16.28
CA LEU A 6 3.20 5.34 -16.78
C LEU A 6 2.77 6.75 -16.43
N LYS A 7 2.41 7.57 -17.43
CA LYS A 7 1.96 8.95 -17.25
C LYS A 7 0.49 9.05 -17.58
N LEU A 8 -0.27 9.72 -16.72
CA LEU A 8 -1.73 9.84 -16.82
C LEU A 8 -2.13 11.31 -16.67
N MET A 9 -2.93 11.81 -17.59
CA MET A 9 -3.51 13.13 -17.52
C MET A 9 -4.98 13.09 -18.00
N ASN A 10 -5.86 13.73 -17.24
CA ASN A 10 -7.30 13.78 -17.49
C ASN A 10 -7.97 12.41 -17.69
N TYR A 11 -7.41 11.35 -17.10
CA TYR A 11 -7.94 10.01 -17.20
C TYR A 11 -8.65 9.60 -15.91
N ARG A 12 -9.95 9.35 -15.96
CA ARG A 12 -10.81 8.99 -14.83
C ARG A 12 -10.64 9.93 -13.63
N CYS A 13 -10.01 9.46 -12.56
CA CYS A 13 -9.74 10.25 -11.35
C CYS A 13 -8.42 11.04 -11.39
N PHE A 14 -7.61 10.89 -12.43
CA PHE A 14 -6.41 11.68 -12.64
C PHE A 14 -6.76 12.98 -13.36
N GLY A 15 -6.47 14.11 -12.74
CA GLY A 15 -6.83 15.44 -13.22
C GLY A 15 -5.87 16.00 -14.28
N PRO A 16 -5.90 17.33 -14.48
CA PRO A 16 -5.12 18.00 -15.53
C PRO A 16 -3.61 18.05 -15.23
N GLU A 17 -3.20 17.82 -13.98
CA GLU A 17 -1.79 17.68 -13.63
C GLU A 17 -1.31 16.26 -13.95
N GLU A 18 -0.35 16.13 -14.85
CA GLU A 18 0.18 14.82 -15.25
C GLU A 18 0.75 14.06 -14.04
N GLN A 19 0.26 12.86 -13.82
CA GLN A 19 0.77 11.97 -12.78
C GLN A 19 1.73 10.95 -13.39
N ILE A 20 2.95 10.90 -12.86
CA ILE A 20 4.01 9.99 -13.30
C ILE A 20 4.12 8.86 -12.28
N ILE A 21 3.84 7.65 -12.73
CA ILE A 21 3.95 6.44 -11.92
C ILE A 21 5.22 5.70 -12.33
N LEU A 22 6.21 5.68 -11.45
CA LEU A 22 7.44 4.92 -11.67
C LEU A 22 7.19 3.43 -11.44
N LEU A 23 7.69 2.58 -12.32
CA LEU A 23 7.46 1.14 -12.28
C LEU A 23 8.78 0.39 -12.21
N ASN A 24 8.81 -0.64 -11.36
CA ASN A 24 9.91 -1.59 -11.21
C ASN A 24 9.48 -2.96 -11.77
N ASP A 25 10.33 -3.97 -11.67
CA ASP A 25 10.01 -5.34 -12.07
C ASP A 25 8.73 -5.85 -11.39
N LEU A 26 8.64 -5.70 -10.08
CA LEU A 26 7.41 -5.84 -9.31
C LEU A 26 7.04 -4.48 -8.74
N THR A 27 5.83 -4.01 -9.02
CA THR A 27 5.30 -2.77 -8.44
C THR A 27 3.96 -3.04 -7.76
N THR A 28 3.77 -2.49 -6.57
CA THR A 28 2.51 -2.62 -5.82
C THR A 28 1.88 -1.26 -5.60
N PHE A 29 0.67 -1.06 -6.12
CA PHE A 29 -0.14 0.13 -5.91
C PHE A 29 -0.93 -0.02 -4.62
N ILE A 30 -0.69 0.85 -3.66
CA ILE A 30 -1.36 0.86 -2.35
C ILE A 30 -2.11 2.17 -2.12
N GLY A 31 -3.06 2.16 -1.24
CA GLY A 31 -3.89 3.32 -0.89
C GLY A 31 -5.35 2.94 -0.68
N ASN A 32 -6.13 3.91 -0.22
CA ASN A 32 -7.54 3.71 0.08
C ASN A 32 -8.37 3.33 -1.15
N ASN A 33 -9.59 2.82 -0.91
CA ASN A 33 -10.55 2.56 -1.98
C ASN A 33 -10.82 3.84 -2.77
N SER A 34 -11.03 3.69 -4.06
CA SER A 34 -11.28 4.80 -5.00
C SER A 34 -10.11 5.80 -5.18
N ALA A 35 -8.90 5.46 -4.70
CA ALA A 35 -7.72 6.31 -4.88
C ALA A 35 -7.08 6.26 -6.29
N GLY A 36 -7.66 5.50 -7.24
CA GLY A 36 -7.18 5.45 -8.63
C GLY A 36 -6.31 4.25 -8.99
N LYS A 37 -6.08 3.29 -8.08
CA LYS A 37 -5.28 2.09 -8.35
C LYS A 37 -5.77 1.30 -9.56
N THR A 38 -7.06 0.95 -9.58
CA THR A 38 -7.73 0.28 -10.71
C THR A 38 -7.69 1.12 -11.98
N ALA A 39 -7.83 2.44 -11.88
CA ALA A 39 -7.73 3.33 -13.04
C ALA A 39 -6.35 3.26 -13.70
N ALA A 40 -5.27 3.24 -12.93
CA ALA A 40 -3.92 3.10 -13.47
C ALA A 40 -3.69 1.75 -14.17
N LEU A 41 -4.21 0.64 -13.63
CA LEU A 41 -4.17 -0.66 -14.30
C LEU A 41 -5.02 -0.66 -15.59
N SER A 42 -6.21 -0.06 -15.52
CA SER A 42 -7.11 0.06 -16.67
C SER A 42 -6.47 0.87 -17.80
N ALA A 43 -5.67 1.89 -17.50
CA ALA A 43 -4.93 2.67 -18.50
C ALA A 43 -3.98 1.78 -19.33
N LEU A 44 -3.23 0.88 -18.68
CA LEU A 44 -2.40 -0.10 -19.39
C LEU A 44 -3.23 -1.06 -20.24
N ASN A 45 -4.37 -1.49 -19.72
CA ASN A 45 -5.28 -2.38 -20.45
C ASN A 45 -5.86 -1.70 -21.71
N CYS A 46 -6.23 -0.41 -21.61
CA CYS A 46 -6.67 0.38 -22.78
C CYS A 46 -5.62 0.46 -23.89
N MET A 47 -4.33 0.47 -23.57
CA MET A 47 -3.26 0.54 -24.57
C MET A 47 -2.91 -0.85 -25.13
N PHE A 48 -2.74 -1.86 -24.28
CA PHE A 48 -2.03 -3.09 -24.60
C PHE A 48 -2.85 -4.38 -24.44
N SER A 49 -4.16 -4.31 -24.10
CA SER A 49 -5.00 -5.52 -24.06
C SER A 49 -5.05 -6.21 -25.41
N GLU A 50 -5.02 -7.54 -25.41
CA GLU A 50 -5.26 -8.35 -26.60
C GLU A 50 -6.71 -8.21 -27.11
N TYR A 51 -7.67 -7.93 -26.20
CA TYR A 51 -9.09 -7.81 -26.53
C TYR A 51 -9.44 -6.39 -27.01
N SER A 52 -10.07 -6.29 -28.17
CA SER A 52 -10.52 -5.00 -28.71
C SER A 52 -11.55 -4.30 -27.82
N SER A 53 -12.41 -5.08 -27.15
CA SER A 53 -13.40 -4.56 -26.20
C SER A 53 -12.79 -3.73 -25.06
N ASP A 54 -11.63 -4.14 -24.56
CA ASP A 54 -10.97 -3.51 -23.42
C ASP A 54 -10.24 -2.23 -23.79
N ARG A 55 -10.02 -2.00 -25.09
CA ARG A 55 -9.34 -0.83 -25.63
C ARG A 55 -10.30 0.30 -26.03
N ILE A 56 -11.60 0.06 -25.94
CA ILE A 56 -12.62 1.07 -26.28
C ILE A 56 -12.75 2.03 -25.10
N LEU A 57 -12.40 3.29 -25.33
CA LEU A 57 -12.62 4.35 -24.37
C LEU A 57 -14.10 4.74 -24.30
N GLN A 58 -14.54 5.07 -23.11
CA GLN A 58 -15.89 5.55 -22.82
C GLN A 58 -15.83 6.99 -22.28
N ARG A 59 -16.96 7.70 -22.29
CA ARG A 59 -17.02 9.04 -21.68
C ARG A 59 -16.57 9.04 -20.21
N SER A 60 -16.85 8.00 -19.47
CA SER A 60 -16.44 7.81 -18.07
C SER A 60 -14.93 7.70 -17.86
N ASP A 61 -14.15 7.52 -18.94
CA ASP A 61 -12.69 7.50 -18.88
C ASP A 61 -12.07 8.90 -18.89
N PHE A 62 -12.83 9.93 -19.23
CA PHE A 62 -12.40 11.33 -19.19
C PHE A 62 -12.64 11.92 -17.81
N TYR A 63 -11.64 12.65 -17.29
CA TYR A 63 -11.73 13.32 -16.00
C TYR A 63 -12.83 14.36 -15.97
N LEU A 64 -13.69 14.32 -14.93
CA LEU A 64 -14.72 15.30 -14.69
C LEU A 64 -14.32 16.19 -13.51
N PRO A 65 -14.10 17.51 -13.70
CA PRO A 65 -13.84 18.43 -12.60
C PRO A 65 -15.02 18.52 -11.63
N LYS A 66 -14.73 18.70 -10.33
CA LYS A 66 -15.73 18.70 -9.25
C LYS A 66 -16.85 19.75 -9.43
N ASP A 67 -16.49 20.92 -9.94
CA ASP A 67 -17.38 22.08 -9.95
C ASP A 67 -18.04 22.34 -11.33
N ILE A 68 -17.89 21.41 -12.28
CA ILE A 68 -18.42 21.53 -13.63
C ILE A 68 -19.48 20.46 -13.88
N SER A 69 -20.66 20.89 -14.35
CA SER A 69 -21.71 19.95 -14.77
C SER A 69 -21.27 19.18 -16.03
N PRO A 70 -21.48 17.86 -16.12
CA PRO A 70 -21.17 17.08 -17.33
C PRO A 70 -21.82 17.64 -18.61
N ASP A 71 -22.98 18.31 -18.48
CA ASP A 71 -23.73 18.88 -19.62
C ASP A 71 -23.12 20.17 -20.17
N GLU A 72 -22.29 20.86 -19.41
CA GLU A 72 -21.61 22.10 -19.81
C GLU A 72 -20.34 21.82 -20.63
N ILE A 73 -19.79 20.63 -20.53
CA ILE A 73 -18.55 20.26 -21.20
C ILE A 73 -18.83 20.00 -22.69
N GLN A 74 -18.08 20.65 -23.56
CA GLN A 74 -18.16 20.47 -25.01
C GLN A 74 -17.08 19.54 -25.54
N THR A 75 -15.87 19.64 -25.00
CA THR A 75 -14.70 18.86 -25.43
C THR A 75 -13.85 18.49 -24.22
N GLN A 76 -13.31 17.29 -24.20
CA GLN A 76 -12.34 16.81 -23.19
C GLN A 76 -11.17 16.10 -23.89
N HIS A 77 -9.99 16.28 -23.35
CA HIS A 77 -8.78 15.61 -23.83
C HIS A 77 -8.16 14.81 -22.70
N LEU A 78 -7.68 13.61 -23.01
CA LEU A 78 -6.87 12.80 -22.10
C LEU A 78 -5.64 12.28 -22.82
N HIS A 79 -4.59 11.99 -22.06
CA HIS A 79 -3.52 11.15 -22.57
C HIS A 79 -3.03 10.11 -21.56
N ILE A 80 -2.57 8.99 -22.09
CA ILE A 80 -1.90 7.91 -21.38
C ILE A 80 -0.58 7.66 -22.09
N GLU A 81 0.55 7.79 -21.39
CA GLU A 81 1.87 7.55 -21.97
C GLU A 81 2.63 6.47 -21.21
N ALA A 82 3.15 5.49 -21.93
CA ALA A 82 3.99 4.41 -21.42
C ALA A 82 5.42 4.59 -21.92
N VAL A 83 6.38 4.62 -20.98
CA VAL A 83 7.82 4.75 -21.30
C VAL A 83 8.51 3.43 -21.00
N PHE A 84 9.24 2.91 -21.98
CA PHE A 84 9.95 1.65 -21.89
C PHE A 84 11.46 1.85 -22.02
N GLU A 85 12.21 1.20 -21.15
CA GLU A 85 13.67 1.13 -21.20
C GLU A 85 14.15 -0.27 -21.58
N PHE A 86 15.40 -0.39 -22.02
CA PHE A 86 15.97 -1.60 -22.57
C PHE A 86 17.26 -1.95 -21.84
N ASP A 87 17.17 -2.78 -20.78
CA ASP A 87 18.33 -3.23 -19.99
C ASP A 87 19.34 -4.00 -20.85
N GLU A 88 18.85 -4.73 -21.87
CA GLU A 88 19.67 -5.48 -22.82
C GLU A 88 20.62 -4.62 -23.66
N LEU A 89 20.38 -3.30 -23.72
CA LEU A 89 21.26 -2.35 -24.42
C LEU A 89 22.37 -1.78 -23.53
N GLN A 90 22.35 -2.09 -22.22
CA GLN A 90 23.41 -1.69 -21.28
C GLN A 90 24.68 -2.55 -21.45
N ASP A 91 24.54 -3.81 -21.89
CA ASP A 91 25.65 -4.75 -22.07
C ASP A 91 26.25 -4.61 -23.47
N ALA A 92 27.44 -4.01 -23.55
CA ALA A 92 28.16 -3.80 -24.83
C ALA A 92 28.48 -5.11 -25.60
N GLU A 93 28.57 -6.25 -24.89
CA GLU A 93 28.80 -7.56 -25.49
C GLU A 93 27.55 -8.19 -26.14
N ASN A 94 26.35 -7.77 -25.73
CA ASN A 94 25.07 -8.28 -26.22
C ASN A 94 24.33 -7.28 -27.14
N CYS A 95 24.88 -6.13 -27.40
CA CYS A 95 24.29 -5.00 -28.13
C CYS A 95 23.82 -5.28 -29.56
N GLY A 96 23.97 -6.47 -30.11
CA GLY A 96 23.63 -6.71 -31.50
C GLY A 96 22.64 -7.82 -31.80
N LYS A 97 22.30 -8.67 -30.83
CA LYS A 97 21.56 -9.91 -31.10
C LYS A 97 20.08 -9.90 -30.70
N ASN A 98 19.68 -9.04 -29.77
CA ASN A 98 18.33 -9.08 -29.18
C ASN A 98 17.58 -7.73 -29.22
N VAL A 99 18.10 -6.75 -29.96
CA VAL A 99 17.37 -5.50 -30.16
C VAL A 99 16.18 -5.77 -31.06
N ILE A 100 15.01 -5.42 -30.58
CA ILE A 100 13.76 -5.62 -31.27
C ILE A 100 13.70 -4.69 -32.46
N PRO A 101 13.91 -5.20 -33.71
CA PRO A 101 14.03 -4.36 -34.87
C PRO A 101 12.85 -3.43 -35.11
N ILE A 102 11.67 -3.83 -34.63
CA ILE A 102 10.40 -3.10 -34.77
C ILE A 102 10.43 -1.75 -34.06
N PHE A 103 11.04 -1.66 -32.88
CA PHE A 103 11.05 -0.42 -32.07
C PHE A 103 12.30 0.44 -32.34
N PHE A 104 13.31 -0.09 -33.01
CA PHE A 104 14.61 0.55 -33.15
C PHE A 104 14.54 1.96 -33.77
N GLN A 105 13.65 2.16 -34.74
CA GLN A 105 13.47 3.46 -35.39
C GLN A 105 12.80 4.54 -34.53
N HIS A 106 12.22 4.15 -33.43
CA HIS A 106 11.43 5.02 -32.54
C HIS A 106 12.10 5.24 -31.17
N LEU A 107 13.34 4.71 -31.01
CA LEU A 107 14.09 4.89 -29.77
C LEU A 107 14.63 6.31 -29.65
N ILE A 108 14.59 6.83 -28.44
CA ILE A 108 15.06 8.16 -28.06
C ILE A 108 16.28 8.01 -27.15
N VAL A 109 17.23 8.93 -27.31
CA VAL A 109 18.41 9.06 -26.45
C VAL A 109 18.52 10.54 -26.05
N ASP A 110 18.42 10.85 -24.76
CA ASP A 110 18.45 12.24 -24.28
C ASP A 110 19.82 12.89 -24.40
N ASN A 111 20.89 12.12 -24.20
CA ASN A 111 22.25 12.60 -24.20
C ASN A 111 23.19 11.61 -24.91
N PRO A 112 24.29 12.07 -25.52
CA PRO A 112 25.29 11.16 -26.09
C PRO A 112 25.82 10.18 -25.03
N GLY A 113 25.61 8.87 -25.26
CA GLY A 113 25.95 7.79 -24.32
C GLY A 113 24.87 7.48 -23.31
N GLY A 114 23.70 8.13 -23.34
CA GLY A 114 22.51 7.76 -22.56
C GLY A 114 21.88 6.47 -23.04
N LEU A 115 21.09 5.84 -22.19
CA LEU A 115 20.33 4.64 -22.53
C LEU A 115 19.14 5.01 -23.43
N PRO A 116 18.90 4.25 -24.50
CA PRO A 116 17.74 4.46 -25.34
C PRO A 116 16.44 4.01 -24.65
N TYR A 117 15.37 4.76 -24.88
CA TYR A 117 14.03 4.45 -24.40
C TYR A 117 12.97 4.67 -25.48
N LEU A 118 11.80 4.08 -25.28
CA LEU A 118 10.66 4.14 -26.19
C LEU A 118 9.48 4.80 -25.47
N ARG A 119 8.83 5.73 -26.14
CA ARG A 119 7.60 6.38 -25.67
C ARG A 119 6.43 5.97 -26.55
N ILE A 120 5.37 5.42 -25.94
CA ILE A 120 4.10 5.10 -26.61
C ILE A 120 3.01 5.87 -25.90
N ARG A 121 2.26 6.69 -26.65
CA ARG A 121 1.23 7.56 -26.10
C ARG A 121 -0.11 7.35 -26.79
N LEU A 122 -1.15 7.18 -25.99
CA LEU A 122 -2.54 7.23 -26.40
C LEU A 122 -3.06 8.63 -26.10
N ASP A 123 -3.49 9.34 -27.15
CA ASP A 123 -4.22 10.60 -27.04
C ASP A 123 -5.66 10.36 -27.45
N ALA A 124 -6.60 10.89 -26.66
CA ALA A 124 -8.01 10.81 -26.98
C ALA A 124 -8.74 12.12 -26.71
N THR A 125 -9.67 12.40 -27.61
CA THR A 125 -10.56 13.58 -27.52
C THR A 125 -12.00 13.11 -27.51
N TRP A 126 -12.75 13.54 -26.51
CA TRP A 126 -14.20 13.41 -26.48
C TRP A 126 -14.84 14.74 -26.91
N GLU A 127 -15.82 14.66 -27.76
CA GLU A 127 -16.62 15.81 -28.21
C GLU A 127 -18.10 15.53 -28.01
N LYS A 128 -18.84 16.55 -27.55
CA LYS A 128 -20.29 16.48 -27.41
C LYS A 128 -20.93 16.35 -28.78
N SER A 129 -21.76 15.32 -28.94
CA SER A 129 -22.51 15.10 -30.20
C SER A 129 -24.01 15.01 -29.93
N SER A 130 -24.77 14.65 -30.96
CA SER A 130 -26.22 14.41 -30.84
C SER A 130 -26.57 13.16 -30.02
N THR A 131 -25.62 12.31 -29.77
CA THR A 131 -25.78 11.12 -28.90
C THR A 131 -25.37 11.44 -27.45
N ILE A 132 -25.97 10.76 -26.47
CA ILE A 132 -25.67 10.96 -25.04
C ILE A 132 -24.21 10.66 -24.75
N GLU A 133 -23.62 9.66 -25.41
CA GLU A 133 -22.22 9.24 -25.22
C GLU A 133 -21.20 10.18 -25.87
N GLY A 134 -21.62 11.05 -26.79
CA GLY A 134 -20.70 11.90 -27.55
C GLY A 134 -19.95 11.13 -28.64
N SER A 135 -18.86 11.72 -29.11
CA SER A 135 -17.91 11.12 -30.06
C SER A 135 -16.53 11.06 -29.46
N ILE A 136 -15.84 9.93 -29.55
CA ILE A 136 -14.47 9.77 -29.06
C ILE A 136 -13.57 9.45 -30.25
N ASP A 137 -12.55 10.29 -30.47
CA ASP A 137 -11.43 10.01 -31.37
C ASP A 137 -10.21 9.66 -30.51
N SER A 138 -9.50 8.59 -30.87
CA SER A 138 -8.32 8.13 -30.13
C SER A 138 -7.23 7.66 -31.07
N LYS A 139 -5.99 8.02 -30.77
CA LYS A 139 -4.79 7.64 -31.54
C LYS A 139 -3.69 7.15 -30.62
N ILE A 140 -2.96 6.11 -31.03
CA ILE A 140 -1.76 5.65 -30.35
C ILE A 140 -0.57 5.95 -31.25
N ASN A 141 0.39 6.69 -30.69
CA ASN A 141 1.58 7.15 -31.41
C ASN A 141 2.85 6.75 -30.67
N TYR A 142 3.90 6.52 -31.41
CA TYR A 142 5.28 6.64 -30.94
C TYR A 142 5.61 8.12 -30.83
N ILE A 143 6.18 8.53 -29.69
CA ILE A 143 6.70 9.88 -29.48
C ILE A 143 8.20 9.82 -29.68
N THR A 144 8.73 10.64 -30.56
CA THR A 144 10.16 10.59 -31.02
C THR A 144 11.01 11.75 -30.51
N CYS A 145 10.48 12.54 -29.54
CA CYS A 145 11.23 13.60 -28.85
C CYS A 145 11.52 13.23 -27.39
N PRO A 146 12.60 13.79 -26.79
CA PRO A 146 12.90 13.64 -25.36
C PRO A 146 11.74 14.07 -24.44
N GLU A 147 11.71 13.53 -23.20
CA GLU A 147 10.67 13.89 -22.22
C GLU A 147 10.69 15.38 -21.83
N SER A 148 11.84 16.04 -21.96
CA SER A 148 12.01 17.47 -21.66
C SER A 148 11.54 18.40 -22.78
N VAL A 149 11.17 17.86 -23.95
CA VAL A 149 10.75 18.63 -25.15
C VAL A 149 9.24 18.56 -25.28
N GLU A 150 8.63 19.70 -25.59
CA GLU A 150 7.18 19.77 -25.90
C GLU A 150 6.88 18.94 -27.15
N ILE A 151 5.79 18.18 -27.07
CA ILE A 151 5.40 17.26 -28.14
C ILE A 151 4.66 18.05 -29.23
N GLU A 152 5.26 18.11 -30.42
CA GLU A 152 4.65 18.63 -31.62
C GLU A 152 4.14 17.49 -32.52
N GLU A 153 3.28 17.81 -33.49
CA GLU A 153 2.73 16.83 -34.43
C GLU A 153 3.84 16.08 -35.24
N SER A 154 4.93 16.77 -35.53
CA SER A 154 6.13 16.21 -36.20
C SER A 154 6.83 15.13 -35.36
N HIS A 155 6.64 15.11 -34.04
CA HIS A 155 7.20 14.14 -33.12
C HIS A 155 6.33 12.89 -32.97
N CYS A 156 5.13 12.87 -33.58
CA CYS A 156 4.16 11.80 -33.45
C CYS A 156 4.17 10.90 -34.66
N THR A 157 4.44 9.62 -34.46
CA THR A 157 4.37 8.59 -35.52
C THR A 157 3.38 7.52 -35.10
N SER A 158 2.40 7.19 -35.97
CA SER A 158 1.37 6.20 -35.64
C SER A 158 1.97 4.85 -35.27
N ALA A 159 1.54 4.30 -34.12
CA ALA A 159 1.96 2.98 -33.65
C ALA A 159 0.97 1.92 -34.17
N PRO A 160 1.36 1.09 -35.14
CA PRO A 160 0.45 0.07 -35.69
C PRO A 160 0.18 -1.03 -34.68
N ARG A 161 -1.03 -1.56 -34.69
CA ARG A 161 -1.45 -2.60 -33.74
C ARG A 161 -0.53 -3.81 -33.72
N ARG A 162 -0.03 -4.24 -34.87
CA ARG A 162 0.93 -5.34 -35.01
C ARG A 162 2.16 -5.17 -34.10
N ASP A 163 2.63 -3.93 -33.92
CA ASP A 163 3.80 -3.65 -33.09
C ASP A 163 3.39 -3.62 -31.60
N LEU A 164 2.22 -3.04 -31.28
CA LEU A 164 1.68 -3.01 -29.93
C LEU A 164 1.37 -4.41 -29.39
N ASP A 165 1.01 -5.37 -30.26
CA ASP A 165 0.76 -6.78 -29.87
C ASP A 165 2.02 -7.51 -29.37
N LYS A 166 3.21 -6.88 -29.49
CA LYS A 166 4.45 -7.37 -28.87
C LYS A 166 4.53 -7.04 -27.38
N ILE A 167 3.68 -6.15 -26.89
CA ILE A 167 3.51 -5.82 -25.48
C ILE A 167 2.13 -6.33 -25.07
N ARG A 168 2.07 -7.22 -24.09
CA ARG A 168 0.83 -7.82 -23.64
C ARG A 168 0.57 -7.45 -22.18
N VAL A 169 -0.65 -7.07 -21.88
CA VAL A 169 -1.16 -6.94 -20.49
C VAL A 169 -2.09 -8.11 -20.18
N VAL A 170 -1.72 -8.89 -19.17
CA VAL A 170 -2.57 -9.93 -18.59
C VAL A 170 -3.25 -9.34 -17.37
N TYR A 171 -4.48 -8.86 -17.55
CA TYR A 171 -5.23 -8.25 -16.47
C TYR A 171 -6.04 -9.28 -15.69
N ILE A 172 -5.81 -9.35 -14.39
CA ILE A 172 -6.47 -10.24 -13.45
C ILE A 172 -7.29 -9.37 -12.48
N PRO A 173 -8.60 -9.21 -12.71
CA PRO A 173 -9.44 -8.31 -11.91
C PRO A 173 -9.68 -8.84 -10.49
N ALA A 174 -10.05 -7.93 -9.56
CA ALA A 174 -10.59 -8.25 -8.24
C ALA A 174 -11.97 -8.88 -8.40
N VAL A 175 -12.04 -10.20 -8.43
CA VAL A 175 -13.18 -10.94 -8.97
C VAL A 175 -14.36 -10.97 -8.00
N ARG A 176 -15.50 -10.43 -8.39
CA ARG A 176 -16.79 -10.62 -7.70
C ARG A 176 -17.50 -11.92 -8.12
N ASP A 177 -17.18 -12.49 -9.31
CA ASP A 177 -17.65 -13.80 -9.79
C ASP A 177 -16.47 -14.56 -10.44
N PRO A 178 -15.64 -15.25 -9.61
CA PRO A 178 -14.44 -15.93 -10.06
C PRO A 178 -14.69 -16.97 -11.14
N SER A 179 -15.85 -17.66 -11.07
CA SER A 179 -16.08 -18.81 -11.91
C SER A 179 -16.18 -18.49 -13.39
N LYS A 180 -16.84 -17.40 -13.75
CA LYS A 180 -17.02 -17.02 -15.16
C LYS A 180 -15.81 -16.32 -15.76
N GLN A 181 -15.24 -15.37 -15.04
CA GLN A 181 -14.14 -14.56 -15.58
C GLN A 181 -12.82 -15.33 -15.66
N LEU A 182 -12.48 -16.10 -14.62
CA LEU A 182 -11.28 -16.93 -14.62
C LEU A 182 -11.38 -18.08 -15.63
N LYS A 183 -12.55 -18.69 -15.77
CA LYS A 183 -12.77 -19.74 -16.77
C LYS A 183 -12.61 -19.22 -18.19
N ASN A 184 -13.19 -18.07 -18.50
CA ASN A 184 -13.06 -17.46 -19.82
C ASN A 184 -11.61 -17.01 -20.09
N ALA A 185 -10.96 -16.37 -19.13
CA ALA A 185 -9.59 -15.90 -19.29
C ALA A 185 -8.59 -17.06 -19.38
N SER A 186 -8.65 -18.04 -18.48
CA SER A 186 -7.77 -19.21 -18.51
C SER A 186 -8.01 -20.07 -19.75
N GLY A 187 -9.27 -20.30 -20.10
CA GLY A 187 -9.65 -21.03 -21.31
C GLY A 187 -9.15 -20.33 -22.57
N THR A 188 -9.22 -19.01 -22.63
CA THR A 188 -8.75 -18.21 -23.76
C THR A 188 -7.23 -18.26 -23.90
N MET A 189 -6.48 -18.05 -22.83
CA MET A 189 -5.02 -18.11 -22.86
C MET A 189 -4.51 -19.52 -23.20
N MET A 190 -5.08 -20.53 -22.56
CA MET A 190 -4.75 -21.93 -22.86
C MET A 190 -5.12 -22.28 -24.30
N TYR A 191 -6.29 -21.83 -24.78
CA TYR A 191 -6.71 -22.02 -26.17
C TYR A 191 -5.74 -21.39 -27.16
N GLN A 192 -5.27 -20.16 -26.91
CA GLN A 192 -4.32 -19.49 -27.79
C GLN A 192 -3.00 -20.26 -27.90
N ILE A 193 -2.46 -20.76 -26.78
CA ILE A 193 -1.24 -21.57 -26.78
C ILE A 193 -1.48 -22.89 -27.50
N MET A 194 -2.53 -23.61 -27.14
CA MET A 194 -2.86 -24.90 -27.76
C MET A 194 -3.15 -24.80 -29.27
N ASN A 195 -3.79 -23.71 -29.70
CA ASN A 195 -4.10 -23.45 -31.10
C ASN A 195 -2.87 -23.04 -31.92
N SER A 196 -1.83 -22.54 -31.24
CA SER A 196 -0.56 -22.20 -31.90
C SER A 196 0.42 -23.38 -32.06
N ILE A 197 0.08 -24.57 -31.53
CA ILE A 197 0.92 -25.77 -31.68
C ILE A 197 0.99 -26.19 -33.14
N ASN A 198 2.19 -26.46 -33.63
CA ASN A 198 2.44 -27.02 -34.96
C ASN A 198 2.16 -28.54 -34.95
N TRP A 199 0.86 -28.89 -35.05
CA TRP A 199 0.46 -30.29 -35.10
C TRP A 199 0.94 -30.98 -36.38
N SER A 200 1.60 -32.14 -36.28
CA SER A 200 1.98 -32.92 -37.44
C SER A 200 0.71 -33.39 -38.17
N GLU A 201 0.79 -33.50 -39.52
CA GLU A 201 -0.34 -33.97 -40.36
C GLU A 201 -0.80 -35.37 -39.94
N THR A 202 0.12 -36.26 -39.60
CA THR A 202 -0.21 -37.60 -39.08
C THR A 202 -1.01 -37.57 -37.81
N THR A 203 -0.70 -36.62 -36.85
CA THR A 203 -1.50 -36.48 -35.62
C THR A 203 -2.86 -35.89 -35.90
N LYS A 204 -2.98 -34.94 -36.82
CA LYS A 204 -4.26 -34.35 -37.25
C LYS A 204 -5.18 -35.41 -37.86
N GLU A 205 -4.65 -36.24 -38.78
CA GLU A 205 -5.37 -37.32 -39.40
C GLU A 205 -5.84 -38.39 -38.41
N ASN A 206 -4.97 -38.78 -37.47
CA ASN A 206 -5.30 -39.74 -36.44
C ASN A 206 -6.40 -39.23 -35.50
N ILE A 207 -6.32 -37.97 -35.03
CA ILE A 207 -7.38 -37.38 -34.19
C ILE A 207 -8.69 -37.31 -34.96
N LYS A 208 -8.68 -36.87 -36.23
CA LYS A 208 -9.86 -36.79 -37.08
C LYS A 208 -10.53 -38.18 -37.29
N ALA A 209 -9.69 -39.21 -37.51
CA ALA A 209 -10.18 -40.58 -37.63
C ALA A 209 -10.84 -41.08 -36.33
N LYS A 210 -10.25 -40.80 -35.16
CA LYS A 210 -10.82 -41.17 -33.86
C LYS A 210 -12.11 -40.42 -33.54
N ILE A 211 -12.19 -39.12 -33.87
CA ILE A 211 -13.43 -38.35 -33.72
C ILE A 211 -14.54 -38.90 -34.61
N LYS A 212 -14.21 -39.34 -35.84
CA LYS A 212 -15.16 -39.96 -36.75
C LYS A 212 -15.69 -41.29 -36.19
N GLU A 213 -14.80 -42.15 -35.72
CA GLU A 213 -15.15 -43.42 -35.07
C GLU A 213 -16.08 -43.20 -33.86
N LEU A 214 -15.79 -42.22 -33.02
CA LEU A 214 -16.61 -41.85 -31.86
C LEU A 214 -18.03 -41.40 -32.31
N ASN A 215 -18.14 -40.57 -33.35
CA ASN A 215 -19.43 -40.11 -33.85
C ASN A 215 -20.24 -41.27 -34.49
N GLU A 216 -19.59 -42.21 -35.17
CA GLU A 216 -20.22 -43.42 -35.71
C GLU A 216 -20.79 -44.29 -34.59
N GLN A 217 -20.00 -44.56 -33.54
CA GLN A 217 -20.46 -45.30 -32.36
C GLN A 217 -21.64 -44.63 -31.64
N PHE A 218 -21.60 -43.28 -31.55
CA PHE A 218 -22.68 -42.49 -30.96
C PHE A 218 -23.99 -42.58 -31.80
N GLU A 219 -23.87 -42.43 -33.11
CA GLU A 219 -25.02 -42.51 -34.02
C GLU A 219 -25.64 -43.92 -34.04
N ASP A 220 -24.83 -44.98 -33.87
CA ASP A 220 -25.27 -46.39 -33.84
C ASP A 220 -25.98 -46.76 -32.53
N GLU A 221 -25.81 -45.98 -31.44
CA GLU A 221 -26.51 -46.25 -30.19
C GLU A 221 -28.03 -46.18 -30.40
N LYS A 222 -28.74 -47.22 -29.99
CA LYS A 222 -30.17 -47.42 -30.29
C LYS A 222 -31.04 -46.19 -29.97
N GLY A 223 -30.83 -45.56 -28.83
CA GLY A 223 -31.59 -44.37 -28.42
C GLY A 223 -31.31 -43.16 -29.30
N VAL A 224 -30.05 -42.92 -29.61
CA VAL A 224 -29.60 -41.80 -30.45
C VAL A 224 -30.09 -41.97 -31.90
N SER A 225 -29.93 -43.18 -32.46
CA SER A 225 -30.41 -43.51 -33.80
C SER A 225 -31.94 -43.36 -33.92
N MET A 226 -32.72 -43.78 -32.91
CA MET A 226 -34.15 -43.59 -32.89
C MET A 226 -34.55 -42.11 -32.86
N PHE A 227 -33.89 -41.33 -32.01
CA PHE A 227 -34.17 -39.90 -31.90
C PHE A 227 -33.73 -39.13 -33.16
N GLY A 228 -32.52 -39.40 -33.69
CA GLY A 228 -32.03 -38.81 -34.94
C GLY A 228 -32.96 -39.09 -36.14
N ARG A 229 -33.43 -40.34 -36.29
CA ARG A 229 -34.43 -40.68 -37.33
C ARG A 229 -35.74 -39.92 -37.14
N SER A 230 -36.20 -39.72 -35.92
CA SER A 230 -37.41 -38.96 -35.65
C SER A 230 -37.22 -37.47 -36.04
N ILE A 231 -36.08 -36.87 -35.69
CA ILE A 231 -35.75 -35.49 -36.10
C ILE A 231 -35.73 -35.39 -37.62
N ALA A 232 -34.97 -36.26 -38.29
CA ALA A 232 -34.84 -36.24 -39.75
C ALA A 232 -36.20 -36.42 -40.45
N LYS A 233 -37.06 -37.30 -39.93
CA LYS A 233 -38.42 -37.51 -40.47
C LYS A 233 -39.29 -36.26 -40.30
N LYS A 234 -39.22 -35.61 -39.11
CA LYS A 234 -40.03 -34.42 -38.83
C LYS A 234 -39.49 -33.22 -39.62
N TRP A 235 -38.17 -33.05 -39.70
CA TRP A 235 -37.55 -31.98 -40.47
C TRP A 235 -38.06 -31.93 -41.91
N LYS A 236 -38.08 -33.09 -42.59
CA LYS A 236 -38.64 -33.21 -43.96
C LYS A 236 -40.10 -32.77 -44.11
N THR A 237 -40.88 -32.70 -43.04
CA THR A 237 -42.25 -32.19 -43.06
C THR A 237 -42.34 -30.69 -42.97
N TYR A 238 -41.30 -30.03 -42.48
CA TYR A 238 -41.21 -28.56 -42.31
C TYR A 238 -40.39 -27.89 -43.41
N ASP A 239 -39.33 -28.54 -43.88
CA ASP A 239 -38.46 -28.00 -44.93
C ASP A 239 -38.45 -28.91 -46.15
N SER A 240 -38.82 -28.35 -47.28
CA SER A 240 -38.80 -29.01 -48.60
C SER A 240 -37.55 -28.63 -49.43
N ASP A 241 -36.63 -27.80 -48.86
CA ASP A 241 -35.43 -27.41 -49.57
C ASP A 241 -34.37 -28.54 -49.53
N ASN A 242 -33.97 -28.98 -50.71
CA ASN A 242 -33.00 -30.07 -50.84
C ASN A 242 -31.61 -29.74 -50.30
N ARG A 243 -31.29 -28.46 -50.04
CA ARG A 243 -30.02 -28.05 -49.45
C ARG A 243 -29.84 -28.49 -48.00
N TYR A 244 -30.95 -28.67 -47.26
CA TYR A 244 -30.95 -29.06 -45.85
C TYR A 244 -31.67 -30.37 -45.59
N SER A 245 -31.67 -31.27 -46.56
CA SER A 245 -32.50 -32.48 -46.59
C SER A 245 -32.18 -33.52 -45.50
N THR A 246 -31.01 -33.45 -44.86
CA THR A 246 -30.55 -34.43 -43.87
C THR A 246 -30.21 -33.78 -42.54
N ALA A 247 -30.89 -34.20 -41.48
CA ALA A 247 -30.58 -33.82 -40.10
C ALA A 247 -30.01 -35.04 -39.37
N SER A 248 -28.83 -34.91 -38.77
CA SER A 248 -28.16 -35.94 -37.96
C SER A 248 -27.72 -35.38 -36.61
N LEU A 249 -27.59 -36.27 -35.62
CA LEU A 249 -27.04 -35.94 -34.30
C LEU A 249 -25.58 -36.34 -34.29
N ARG A 250 -24.70 -35.40 -33.88
CA ARG A 250 -23.28 -35.65 -33.76
C ARG A 250 -22.74 -35.02 -32.48
N PHE A 251 -21.64 -35.54 -31.95
CA PHE A 251 -20.83 -34.78 -31.00
C PHE A 251 -20.31 -33.52 -31.68
N ASN A 252 -20.34 -32.42 -30.97
CA ASN A 252 -19.92 -31.11 -31.49
C ASN A 252 -18.38 -30.95 -31.61
N SER A 253 -17.65 -32.04 -31.89
CA SER A 253 -16.21 -32.07 -32.14
C SER A 253 -16.00 -32.74 -33.50
N THR A 254 -15.75 -31.92 -34.51
CA THR A 254 -15.51 -32.40 -35.88
C THR A 254 -14.06 -32.25 -36.32
N ASP A 255 -13.28 -31.44 -35.58
CA ASP A 255 -11.89 -31.14 -35.89
C ASP A 255 -11.07 -30.90 -34.61
N ILE A 256 -9.77 -30.76 -34.75
CA ILE A 256 -8.84 -30.50 -33.65
C ILE A 256 -9.18 -29.20 -32.96
N GLU A 257 -9.50 -28.14 -33.72
CA GLU A 257 -9.77 -26.80 -33.16
C GLU A 257 -10.99 -26.81 -32.23
N SER A 258 -12.07 -27.50 -32.59
CA SER A 258 -13.24 -27.65 -31.73
C SER A 258 -12.94 -28.49 -30.48
N SER A 259 -12.01 -29.43 -30.58
CA SER A 259 -11.54 -30.24 -29.43
C SER A 259 -10.66 -29.43 -28.49
N ILE A 260 -9.74 -28.60 -29.02
CA ILE A 260 -8.92 -27.72 -28.24
C ILE A 260 -9.75 -26.70 -27.42
N ARG A 261 -10.85 -26.17 -28.01
CA ARG A 261 -11.77 -25.25 -27.29
C ARG A 261 -12.44 -25.89 -26.09
N LYS A 262 -12.51 -27.20 -26.02
CA LYS A 262 -13.12 -27.96 -24.91
C LYS A 262 -12.11 -28.57 -23.96
N THR A 263 -10.79 -28.32 -24.20
CA THR A 263 -9.74 -28.79 -23.33
C THR A 263 -9.80 -28.05 -21.99
N GLU A 264 -9.81 -28.77 -20.90
CA GLU A 264 -9.81 -28.23 -19.54
C GLU A 264 -8.73 -28.90 -18.69
N VAL A 265 -8.31 -28.20 -17.63
CA VAL A 265 -7.37 -28.75 -16.67
C VAL A 265 -8.13 -29.49 -15.59
N VAL A 266 -7.72 -30.72 -15.34
CA VAL A 266 -8.32 -31.61 -14.34
C VAL A 266 -7.32 -31.85 -13.21
N PHE A 267 -7.79 -31.86 -11.98
CA PHE A 267 -7.01 -32.08 -10.77
C PHE A 267 -7.42 -33.40 -10.12
N GLU A 268 -6.44 -34.24 -9.84
CA GLU A 268 -6.64 -35.49 -9.12
C GLU A 268 -6.17 -35.33 -7.67
N PRO A 269 -7.08 -35.25 -6.68
CA PRO A 269 -6.68 -35.24 -5.27
C PRO A 269 -6.24 -36.64 -4.85
N SER A 270 -5.13 -36.68 -4.09
CA SER A 270 -4.50 -37.92 -3.63
C SER A 270 -5.38 -38.78 -2.72
N GLU A 271 -6.43 -38.20 -2.09
CA GLU A 271 -7.20 -38.87 -1.03
C GLU A 271 -8.52 -39.47 -1.52
N THR A 272 -9.15 -38.94 -2.54
CA THR A 272 -10.51 -39.31 -2.96
C THR A 272 -10.58 -40.05 -4.31
N GLY A 273 -9.53 -40.01 -5.12
CA GLY A 273 -9.47 -40.60 -6.45
C GLY A 273 -10.49 -40.04 -7.44
N LYS A 274 -11.09 -38.87 -7.15
CA LYS A 274 -12.03 -38.18 -8.04
C LYS A 274 -11.33 -37.04 -8.73
N GLU A 275 -11.60 -36.88 -10.01
CA GLU A 275 -11.16 -35.72 -10.78
C GLU A 275 -12.01 -34.49 -10.43
N TYR A 276 -11.35 -33.34 -10.29
CA TYR A 276 -12.00 -32.05 -10.07
C TYR A 276 -11.60 -31.09 -11.17
N THR A 277 -12.57 -30.37 -11.69
CA THR A 277 -12.33 -29.24 -12.60
C THR A 277 -12.11 -27.97 -11.79
N ILE A 278 -11.56 -26.94 -12.44
CA ILE A 278 -11.30 -25.63 -11.81
C ILE A 278 -12.57 -25.02 -11.19
N ASP A 279 -13.74 -25.28 -11.77
CA ASP A 279 -15.03 -24.78 -11.28
C ASP A 279 -15.45 -25.37 -9.92
N GLN A 280 -14.88 -26.51 -9.56
CA GLN A 280 -15.13 -27.20 -8.29
C GLN A 280 -14.18 -26.80 -7.19
N MET A 281 -13.18 -25.97 -7.50
CA MET A 281 -12.22 -25.42 -6.53
C MET A 281 -12.79 -24.21 -5.81
N GLY A 282 -12.31 -23.96 -4.59
CA GLY A 282 -12.57 -22.69 -3.89
C GLY A 282 -11.85 -21.51 -4.55
N ASP A 283 -12.39 -20.31 -4.41
CA ASP A 283 -11.94 -19.09 -5.11
C ASP A 283 -10.46 -18.77 -4.92
N GLY A 284 -9.92 -18.97 -3.72
CA GLY A 284 -8.50 -18.73 -3.46
C GLY A 284 -7.57 -19.68 -4.23
N LEU A 285 -7.95 -20.96 -4.35
CA LEU A 285 -7.19 -21.94 -5.13
C LEU A 285 -7.29 -21.66 -6.63
N ARG A 286 -8.45 -21.23 -7.12
CA ARG A 286 -8.63 -20.80 -8.52
C ARG A 286 -7.72 -19.63 -8.86
N SER A 287 -7.65 -18.61 -7.99
CA SER A 287 -6.77 -17.45 -8.17
C SER A 287 -5.30 -17.85 -8.23
N LEU A 288 -4.87 -18.71 -7.32
CA LEU A 288 -3.49 -19.23 -7.32
C LEU A 288 -3.20 -20.08 -8.57
N PHE A 289 -4.15 -20.90 -9.01
CA PHE A 289 -4.00 -21.68 -10.24
C PHE A 289 -3.89 -20.77 -11.47
N TYR A 290 -4.69 -19.71 -11.55
CA TYR A 290 -4.60 -18.77 -12.66
C TYR A 290 -3.23 -18.11 -12.77
N ILE A 291 -2.66 -17.68 -11.64
CA ILE A 291 -1.30 -17.12 -11.60
C ILE A 291 -0.27 -18.18 -12.02
N SER A 292 -0.42 -19.42 -11.55
CA SER A 292 0.43 -20.54 -11.95
C SER A 292 0.33 -20.82 -13.47
N LEU A 293 -0.87 -20.69 -14.05
CA LEU A 293 -1.07 -20.83 -15.49
C LEU A 293 -0.34 -19.73 -16.27
N VAL A 294 -0.45 -18.47 -15.82
CA VAL A 294 0.29 -17.35 -16.42
C VAL A 294 1.79 -17.60 -16.37
N ASP A 295 2.30 -18.05 -15.23
CA ASP A 295 3.72 -18.37 -15.04
C ASP A 295 4.18 -19.49 -15.99
N SER A 296 3.38 -20.55 -16.12
CA SER A 296 3.63 -21.66 -17.06
C SER A 296 3.64 -21.22 -18.52
N ILE A 297 2.74 -20.31 -18.89
CA ILE A 297 2.69 -19.73 -20.24
C ILE A 297 3.97 -18.92 -20.54
N LEU A 298 4.44 -18.12 -19.58
CA LEU A 298 5.69 -17.36 -19.72
C LEU A 298 6.91 -18.29 -19.90
N ASP A 299 6.93 -19.45 -19.23
CA ASP A 299 8.00 -20.43 -19.41
C ASP A 299 7.95 -21.07 -20.81
N VAL A 300 6.76 -21.42 -21.29
CA VAL A 300 6.56 -21.93 -22.66
C VAL A 300 6.97 -20.88 -23.69
N GLU A 301 6.57 -19.61 -23.52
CA GLU A 301 6.94 -18.52 -24.40
C GLU A 301 8.45 -18.26 -24.42
N SER A 302 9.12 -18.41 -23.27
CA SER A 302 10.59 -18.33 -23.20
C SER A 302 11.26 -19.48 -23.98
N GLN A 303 10.66 -20.68 -23.98
CA GLN A 303 11.13 -21.80 -24.79
C GLN A 303 10.88 -21.57 -26.28
N MET A 304 9.70 -21.07 -26.66
CA MET A 304 9.39 -20.68 -28.03
C MET A 304 10.43 -19.69 -28.59
N GLN A 305 10.80 -18.69 -27.79
CA GLN A 305 11.81 -17.72 -28.21
C GLN A 305 13.17 -18.39 -28.49
N LYS A 306 13.59 -19.33 -27.63
CA LYS A 306 14.85 -20.10 -27.85
C LYS A 306 14.79 -20.99 -29.10
N GLU A 307 13.64 -21.64 -29.34
CA GLU A 307 13.44 -22.44 -30.56
C GLU A 307 13.57 -21.56 -31.83
N ILE A 308 12.92 -20.38 -31.85
CA ILE A 308 12.98 -19.42 -32.95
C ILE A 308 14.45 -18.96 -33.21
N GLU A 309 15.21 -18.73 -32.14
CA GLU A 309 16.62 -18.32 -32.23
C GLU A 309 17.53 -19.44 -32.71
N THR A 310 17.22 -20.70 -32.40
CA THR A 310 18.06 -21.87 -32.71
C THR A 310 17.72 -22.49 -34.08
N ASP A 311 16.43 -22.70 -34.35
CA ASP A 311 15.94 -23.31 -35.59
C ASP A 311 14.59 -22.69 -36.00
N PRO A 312 14.57 -21.54 -36.70
CA PRO A 312 13.36 -20.82 -37.07
C PRO A 312 12.39 -21.61 -37.99
N GLU A 313 12.91 -22.61 -38.72
CA GLU A 313 12.11 -23.39 -39.66
C GLU A 313 11.38 -24.56 -39.01
N ASN A 314 11.79 -24.98 -37.79
CA ASN A 314 11.26 -26.19 -37.17
C ASN A 314 10.81 -25.90 -35.71
N THR A 315 9.94 -24.92 -35.56
CA THR A 315 9.41 -24.50 -34.24
C THR A 315 8.22 -25.35 -33.84
N SER A 316 8.10 -25.59 -32.52
CA SER A 316 6.95 -26.32 -31.93
C SER A 316 5.63 -25.54 -32.01
N PHE A 317 5.71 -24.21 -32.18
CA PHE A 317 4.57 -23.30 -32.20
C PHE A 317 4.65 -22.35 -33.39
N SER A 318 3.50 -22.00 -33.96
CA SER A 318 3.36 -21.10 -35.11
C SER A 318 3.34 -19.62 -34.74
N ARG A 319 3.18 -19.29 -33.45
CA ARG A 319 3.05 -17.92 -32.93
C ARG A 319 4.40 -17.42 -32.37
N ASN A 320 4.73 -16.18 -32.66
CA ASN A 320 5.83 -15.50 -31.96
C ASN A 320 5.36 -15.00 -30.59
N PRO A 321 6.09 -15.26 -29.50
CA PRO A 321 5.74 -14.79 -28.18
C PRO A 321 5.81 -13.26 -28.10
N PRO A 322 5.08 -12.64 -27.13
CA PRO A 322 5.26 -11.24 -26.80
C PRO A 322 6.68 -10.96 -26.31
N ILE A 323 7.15 -9.74 -26.53
CA ILE A 323 8.45 -9.27 -26.06
C ILE A 323 8.41 -8.96 -24.57
N LEU A 324 7.29 -8.35 -24.13
CA LEU A 324 7.01 -8.03 -22.73
C LEU A 324 5.58 -8.43 -22.40
N THR A 325 5.43 -9.18 -21.32
CA THR A 325 4.14 -9.46 -20.68
C THR A 325 4.08 -8.74 -19.34
N ILE A 326 3.09 -7.88 -19.16
CA ILE A 326 2.80 -7.19 -17.90
C ILE A 326 1.65 -7.92 -17.21
N VAL A 327 1.92 -8.55 -16.07
CA VAL A 327 0.89 -9.20 -15.25
C VAL A 327 0.32 -8.18 -14.29
N ALA A 328 -0.92 -7.75 -14.55
CA ALA A 328 -1.64 -6.76 -13.75
C ALA A 328 -2.67 -7.46 -12.85
N LEU A 329 -2.39 -7.56 -11.56
CA LEU A 329 -3.20 -8.27 -10.57
C LEU A 329 -3.92 -7.29 -9.65
N GLU A 330 -5.25 -7.38 -9.57
CA GLU A 330 -6.07 -6.49 -8.76
C GLU A 330 -6.54 -7.19 -7.46
N GLU A 331 -6.24 -6.57 -6.32
CA GLU A 331 -6.70 -6.90 -4.96
C GLU A 331 -6.72 -8.41 -4.65
N PRO A 332 -5.60 -9.12 -4.77
CA PRO A 332 -5.55 -10.58 -4.60
C PRO A 332 -5.94 -11.05 -3.20
N GLU A 333 -5.86 -10.18 -2.20
CA GLU A 333 -6.26 -10.46 -0.83
C GLU A 333 -7.74 -10.79 -0.66
N ASN A 334 -8.60 -10.38 -1.57
CA ASN A 334 -10.06 -10.57 -1.43
C ASN A 334 -10.47 -12.05 -1.47
N HIS A 335 -9.65 -12.92 -2.06
CA HIS A 335 -10.00 -14.34 -2.25
C HIS A 335 -8.93 -15.31 -1.72
N ILE A 336 -7.76 -14.81 -1.32
CA ILE A 336 -6.64 -15.63 -0.89
C ILE A 336 -6.47 -15.54 0.64
N ALA A 337 -6.43 -16.71 1.30
CA ALA A 337 -6.23 -16.75 2.74
C ALA A 337 -4.92 -16.06 3.15
N PRO A 338 -4.90 -15.28 4.25
CA PRO A 338 -3.75 -14.43 4.63
C PRO A 338 -2.40 -15.15 4.71
N HIS A 339 -2.39 -16.42 5.09
CA HIS A 339 -1.15 -17.23 5.15
C HIS A 339 -0.58 -17.56 3.76
N LEU A 340 -1.38 -17.52 2.70
CA LEU A 340 -0.96 -17.78 1.32
C LEU A 340 -0.48 -16.51 0.59
N LEU A 341 -0.75 -15.32 1.13
CA LEU A 341 -0.36 -14.05 0.50
C LEU A 341 1.17 -13.93 0.36
N GLY A 342 1.94 -14.48 1.30
CA GLY A 342 3.40 -14.53 1.19
C GLY A 342 3.88 -15.36 0.00
N LYS A 343 3.23 -16.51 -0.25
CA LYS A 343 3.53 -17.37 -1.41
C LYS A 343 3.15 -16.67 -2.73
N LEU A 344 2.01 -15.97 -2.74
CA LEU A 344 1.58 -15.18 -3.89
C LEU A 344 2.61 -14.11 -4.26
N VAL A 345 3.03 -13.28 -3.28
CA VAL A 345 4.03 -12.22 -3.52
C VAL A 345 5.34 -12.81 -4.00
N GLY A 346 5.81 -13.92 -3.39
CA GLY A 346 7.01 -14.63 -3.84
C GLY A 346 6.91 -15.14 -5.28
N ASN A 347 5.76 -15.68 -5.69
CA ASN A 347 5.54 -16.12 -7.08
C ASN A 347 5.52 -14.92 -8.06
N LEU A 348 4.91 -13.80 -7.69
CA LEU A 348 4.93 -12.59 -8.52
C LEU A 348 6.35 -12.01 -8.65
N GLN A 349 7.17 -12.07 -7.60
CA GLN A 349 8.58 -11.71 -7.66
C GLN A 349 9.36 -12.64 -8.62
N ALA A 350 9.09 -13.95 -8.56
CA ALA A 350 9.70 -14.91 -9.48
C ALA A 350 9.30 -14.64 -10.94
N ILE A 351 8.01 -14.36 -11.20
CA ILE A 351 7.50 -13.97 -12.52
C ILE A 351 8.21 -12.71 -13.00
N SER A 352 8.24 -11.67 -12.17
CA SER A 352 8.82 -10.37 -12.56
C SER A 352 10.33 -10.40 -12.77
N SER A 353 11.02 -11.41 -12.25
CA SER A 353 12.45 -11.64 -12.48
C SER A 353 12.76 -12.23 -13.87
N LYS A 354 11.74 -12.69 -14.60
CA LYS A 354 11.91 -13.18 -15.97
C LYS A 354 12.16 -12.01 -16.92
N LYS A 355 13.01 -12.20 -17.94
CA LYS A 355 13.39 -11.14 -18.89
C LYS A 355 12.22 -10.55 -19.68
N ASN A 356 11.20 -11.37 -19.95
CA ASN A 356 10.02 -11.03 -20.75
C ASN A 356 8.76 -10.75 -19.92
N ALA A 357 8.90 -10.57 -18.61
CA ALA A 357 7.76 -10.36 -17.71
C ALA A 357 7.99 -9.22 -16.72
N GLN A 358 6.90 -8.56 -16.34
CA GLN A 358 6.84 -7.53 -15.32
C GLN A 358 5.52 -7.71 -14.56
N ALA A 359 5.47 -7.43 -13.27
CA ALA A 359 4.27 -7.60 -12.46
C ALA A 359 3.85 -6.29 -11.79
N ILE A 360 2.56 -5.98 -11.87
CA ILE A 360 1.95 -4.85 -11.17
C ILE A 360 0.78 -5.40 -10.37
N MET A 361 0.72 -5.07 -9.08
CA MET A 361 -0.32 -5.53 -8.18
C MET A 361 -0.98 -4.34 -7.49
N THR A 362 -2.30 -4.36 -7.32
CA THR A 362 -2.98 -3.39 -6.44
C THR A 362 -3.35 -4.06 -5.12
N SER A 363 -3.33 -3.29 -4.03
CA SER A 363 -3.76 -3.78 -2.73
C SER A 363 -4.26 -2.65 -1.83
N HIS A 364 -5.19 -3.00 -0.95
CA HIS A 364 -5.62 -2.17 0.18
C HIS A 364 -5.33 -2.88 1.53
N SER A 365 -4.54 -3.95 1.50
CA SER A 365 -4.28 -4.80 2.67
C SER A 365 -2.90 -4.54 3.30
N PRO A 366 -2.84 -4.23 4.60
CA PRO A 366 -1.60 -4.19 5.36
C PRO A 366 -0.79 -5.49 5.25
N ALA A 367 -1.49 -6.62 5.11
CA ALA A 367 -0.85 -7.93 5.00
C ALA A 367 0.00 -8.09 3.71
N ILE A 368 -0.37 -7.44 2.61
CA ILE A 368 0.43 -7.39 1.39
C ILE A 368 1.63 -6.45 1.57
N VAL A 369 1.39 -5.24 2.13
CA VAL A 369 2.43 -4.23 2.33
C VAL A 369 3.61 -4.77 3.13
N LYS A 370 3.36 -5.54 4.20
CA LYS A 370 4.42 -6.22 4.99
C LYS A 370 5.36 -7.11 4.18
N ARG A 371 4.93 -7.58 3.01
CA ARG A 371 5.62 -8.60 2.20
C ARG A 371 6.31 -8.05 0.97
N VAL A 372 6.08 -6.78 0.68
CA VAL A 372 6.65 -6.07 -0.47
C VAL A 372 7.74 -5.12 0.02
N ASP A 373 8.83 -4.99 -0.74
CA ASP A 373 9.85 -3.99 -0.44
C ASP A 373 9.31 -2.58 -0.64
N PRO A 374 9.59 -1.64 0.26
CA PRO A 374 9.09 -0.27 0.20
C PRO A 374 9.36 0.44 -1.12
N GLU A 375 10.50 0.17 -1.76
CA GLU A 375 10.88 0.72 -3.06
C GLU A 375 9.91 0.33 -4.18
N ASN A 376 9.20 -0.78 -4.00
CA ASN A 376 8.22 -1.31 -4.95
C ASN A 376 6.79 -0.81 -4.68
N LEU A 377 6.60 -0.02 -3.63
CA LEU A 377 5.30 0.55 -3.30
C LEU A 377 5.07 1.88 -4.03
N ARG A 378 3.85 2.08 -4.52
CA ARG A 378 3.35 3.36 -5.05
C ARG A 378 2.08 3.71 -4.30
N TYR A 379 2.12 4.81 -3.59
CA TYR A 379 1.04 5.26 -2.74
C TYR A 379 0.08 6.16 -3.50
N PHE A 380 -1.16 5.72 -3.60
CA PHE A 380 -2.26 6.41 -4.27
C PHE A 380 -3.13 7.12 -3.24
N ARG A 381 -3.37 8.41 -3.44
CA ARG A 381 -4.20 9.22 -2.57
C ARG A 381 -5.07 10.16 -3.38
N VAL A 382 -6.28 10.43 -2.87
CA VAL A 382 -7.16 11.47 -3.42
C VAL A 382 -6.84 12.80 -2.74
N ASN A 383 -6.53 13.82 -3.52
CA ASN A 383 -6.52 15.20 -3.06
C ASN A 383 -7.98 15.65 -2.85
N LYS A 384 -8.35 15.94 -1.61
CA LYS A 384 -9.74 16.26 -1.24
C LYS A 384 -10.23 17.61 -1.82
N GLU A 385 -9.34 18.56 -2.01
CA GLU A 385 -9.67 19.89 -2.57
C GLU A 385 -9.99 19.78 -4.06
N LYS A 386 -9.06 19.18 -4.82
CA LYS A 386 -9.18 19.03 -6.28
C LYS A 386 -9.98 17.79 -6.70
N MET A 387 -10.27 16.86 -5.78
CA MET A 387 -10.86 15.54 -6.04
C MET A 387 -10.12 14.77 -7.13
N THR A 388 -8.78 14.90 -7.17
CA THR A 388 -7.90 14.22 -8.11
C THR A 388 -7.00 13.23 -7.39
N SER A 389 -6.67 12.13 -8.08
CA SER A 389 -5.73 11.14 -7.57
C SER A 389 -4.29 11.59 -7.80
N THR A 390 -3.47 11.42 -6.78
CA THR A 390 -2.02 11.64 -6.82
C THR A 390 -1.28 10.35 -6.48
N VAL A 391 -0.09 10.18 -7.05
CA VAL A 391 0.74 8.99 -6.81
C VAL A 391 2.11 9.40 -6.30
N LYS A 392 2.54 8.77 -5.21
CA LYS A 392 3.84 9.01 -4.59
C LYS A 392 4.64 7.71 -4.50
N SER A 393 5.94 7.80 -4.72
CA SER A 393 6.89 6.71 -4.45
C SER A 393 7.45 6.87 -3.04
N ILE A 394 7.74 5.76 -2.37
CA ILE A 394 8.44 5.79 -1.09
C ILE A 394 9.93 5.98 -1.38
N THR A 395 10.46 7.12 -0.94
CA THR A 395 11.88 7.44 -1.10
C THR A 395 12.66 6.98 0.14
N LEU A 396 13.48 5.96 -0.02
CA LEU A 396 14.41 5.54 1.02
C LEU A 396 15.73 6.31 0.93
N PRO A 397 16.45 6.53 2.07
CA PRO A 397 17.79 7.08 2.02
C PRO A 397 18.72 6.22 1.17
N ALA A 398 19.68 6.83 0.50
CA ALA A 398 20.65 6.08 -0.28
C ALA A 398 21.45 5.13 0.65
N LYS A 399 21.56 3.87 0.28
CA LYS A 399 22.28 2.82 1.03
C LYS A 399 23.74 3.21 1.33
N GLU A 400 24.35 3.92 0.40
CA GLU A 400 25.74 4.36 0.45
C GLU A 400 26.00 5.46 1.49
N SER A 401 24.97 6.25 1.83
CA SER A 401 25.10 7.37 2.78
C SER A 401 24.80 6.96 4.22
N SER A 402 23.95 5.94 4.45
CA SER A 402 23.60 5.46 5.79
C SER A 402 22.86 4.11 5.73
N GLU A 403 23.60 3.02 5.77
CA GLU A 403 23.04 1.65 5.72
C GLU A 403 22.09 1.36 6.90
N ASP A 404 22.40 1.88 8.08
CA ASP A 404 21.57 1.67 9.27
C ASP A 404 20.24 2.42 9.17
N GLN A 405 20.24 3.65 8.66
CA GLN A 405 18.99 4.41 8.42
C GLN A 405 18.13 3.75 7.37
N TYR A 406 18.72 3.26 6.27
CA TYR A 406 18.00 2.51 5.24
C TYR A 406 17.30 1.26 5.82
N LYS A 407 18.05 0.45 6.58
CA LYS A 407 17.50 -0.74 7.23
C LYS A 407 16.38 -0.40 8.21
N TYR A 408 16.59 0.63 9.02
CA TYR A 408 15.60 1.05 10.01
C TYR A 408 14.28 1.50 9.36
N ILE A 409 14.32 2.37 8.35
CA ILE A 409 13.12 2.82 7.65
C ILE A 409 12.43 1.64 6.96
N LYS A 410 13.20 0.77 6.32
CA LYS A 410 12.66 -0.42 5.66
C LYS A 410 11.88 -1.32 6.63
N GLU A 411 12.44 -1.55 7.82
CA GLU A 411 11.77 -2.36 8.84
C GLU A 411 10.59 -1.62 9.49
N ALA A 412 10.69 -0.32 9.74
CA ALA A 412 9.60 0.50 10.27
C ALA A 412 8.38 0.53 9.33
N VAL A 413 8.61 0.70 8.03
CA VAL A 413 7.57 0.63 6.99
C VAL A 413 6.86 -0.72 7.00
N ARG A 414 7.59 -1.82 7.22
CA ARG A 414 7.05 -3.17 7.30
C ARG A 414 6.34 -3.48 8.62
N ALA A 415 6.80 -2.87 9.70
CA ALA A 415 6.23 -3.12 11.03
C ALA A 415 4.81 -2.55 11.16
N TYR A 416 4.57 -1.36 10.64
CA TYR A 416 3.31 -0.61 10.80
C TYR A 416 2.66 -0.27 9.45
N PRO A 417 2.28 -1.24 8.64
CA PRO A 417 1.71 -1.00 7.31
C PRO A 417 0.32 -0.37 7.35
N GLU A 418 -0.35 -0.38 8.50
CA GLU A 418 -1.64 0.26 8.72
C GLU A 418 -1.59 1.78 8.48
N LEU A 419 -0.43 2.41 8.72
CA LEU A 419 -0.23 3.85 8.53
C LEU A 419 -0.55 4.33 7.10
N TYR A 420 -0.33 3.48 6.08
CA TYR A 420 -0.62 3.84 4.68
C TYR A 420 -2.12 3.97 4.37
N PHE A 421 -2.96 3.39 5.20
CA PHE A 421 -4.42 3.38 5.02
C PHE A 421 -5.12 4.32 5.99
N ALA A 422 -4.37 4.90 6.94
CA ALA A 422 -4.91 5.81 7.91
C ALA A 422 -5.24 7.20 7.31
N LYS A 423 -6.31 7.82 7.81
CA LYS A 423 -6.61 9.22 7.56
C LYS A 423 -5.69 10.13 8.36
N LEU A 424 -5.32 9.69 9.56
CA LEU A 424 -4.43 10.36 10.50
C LEU A 424 -3.56 9.33 11.20
N VAL A 425 -2.27 9.63 11.35
CA VAL A 425 -1.33 8.83 12.13
C VAL A 425 -0.98 9.57 13.41
N ILE A 426 -1.06 8.91 14.57
CA ILE A 426 -0.55 9.42 15.84
C ILE A 426 0.71 8.64 16.17
N LEU A 427 1.85 9.35 16.22
CA LEU A 427 3.14 8.80 16.56
C LEU A 427 3.35 8.92 18.08
N GLY A 428 3.65 7.83 18.76
CA GLY A 428 4.05 7.79 20.17
C GLY A 428 5.47 7.25 20.34
N GLU A 429 6.12 7.42 21.48
CA GLU A 429 7.48 6.90 21.69
C GLU A 429 7.50 5.39 21.96
N GLY A 430 6.44 4.82 22.55
CA GLY A 430 6.43 3.41 22.94
C GLY A 430 5.06 2.77 23.06
N ASP A 431 5.03 1.60 23.70
CA ASP A 431 3.84 0.76 23.87
C ASP A 431 2.76 1.41 24.75
N SER A 432 3.15 2.34 25.63
CA SER A 432 2.20 3.04 26.51
C SER A 432 1.23 3.90 25.71
N GLU A 433 1.71 4.64 24.71
CA GLU A 433 0.89 5.46 23.83
C GLU A 433 -0.07 4.61 23.02
N GLU A 434 0.38 3.44 22.52
CA GLU A 434 -0.45 2.49 21.77
C GLU A 434 -1.61 1.94 22.61
N ILE A 435 -1.44 1.89 23.92
CA ILE A 435 -2.49 1.43 24.86
C ILE A 435 -3.39 2.57 25.32
N ILE A 436 -2.79 3.72 25.66
CA ILE A 436 -3.48 4.84 26.33
C ILE A 436 -4.29 5.66 25.32
N ILE A 437 -3.69 6.08 24.22
CA ILE A 437 -4.34 6.98 23.26
C ILE A 437 -5.63 6.39 22.70
N PRO A 438 -5.69 5.11 22.27
CA PRO A 438 -6.92 4.49 21.80
C PRO A 438 -8.05 4.56 22.82
N LYS A 439 -7.77 4.29 24.10
CA LYS A 439 -8.78 4.27 25.14
C LYS A 439 -9.42 5.63 25.38
N TYR A 440 -8.61 6.69 25.39
CA TYR A 440 -9.14 8.05 25.53
C TYR A 440 -9.89 8.53 24.29
N TRP A 441 -9.41 8.13 23.08
CA TRP A 441 -10.14 8.41 21.86
C TRP A 441 -11.49 7.69 21.84
N GLU A 442 -11.49 6.37 22.10
CA GLU A 442 -12.71 5.55 22.09
C GLU A 442 -13.75 6.04 23.09
N ALA A 443 -13.32 6.42 24.28
CA ALA A 443 -14.20 6.97 25.29
C ALA A 443 -14.97 8.22 24.80
N LYS A 444 -14.35 9.06 23.95
CA LYS A 444 -14.94 10.30 23.45
C LYS A 444 -15.64 10.15 22.09
N ASN A 445 -15.03 9.44 21.15
CA ASN A 445 -15.36 9.46 19.73
C ASN A 445 -15.79 8.10 19.15
N GLY A 446 -15.74 7.03 19.95
CA GLY A 446 -15.94 5.67 19.45
C GLY A 446 -14.67 5.07 18.84
N SER A 447 -14.80 3.95 18.12
CA SER A 447 -13.66 3.18 17.62
C SER A 447 -12.70 4.01 16.77
N LEU A 448 -11.38 3.82 16.95
CA LEU A 448 -10.32 4.38 16.12
C LEU A 448 -10.49 4.00 14.64
N ASP A 449 -10.94 2.77 14.36
CA ASP A 449 -11.14 2.30 13.00
C ASP A 449 -12.16 3.14 12.24
N VAL A 450 -13.23 3.55 12.90
CA VAL A 450 -14.24 4.45 12.32
C VAL A 450 -13.63 5.83 12.01
N GLY A 451 -12.73 6.30 12.86
CA GLY A 451 -11.96 7.53 12.64
C GLY A 451 -10.90 7.39 11.55
N GLY A 452 -10.49 6.16 11.23
CA GLY A 452 -9.37 5.89 10.32
C GLY A 452 -8.05 6.35 10.91
N ILE A 453 -7.85 6.17 12.22
CA ILE A 453 -6.64 6.58 12.94
C ILE A 453 -5.76 5.38 13.20
N SER A 454 -4.46 5.53 12.97
CA SER A 454 -3.44 4.56 13.36
C SER A 454 -2.54 5.17 14.43
N VAL A 455 -2.35 4.49 15.55
CA VAL A 455 -1.37 4.85 16.57
C VAL A 455 -0.14 3.99 16.36
N VAL A 456 1.01 4.63 16.17
CA VAL A 456 2.26 3.95 15.81
C VAL A 456 3.34 4.27 16.84
N PRO A 457 3.84 3.27 17.58
CA PRO A 457 4.96 3.45 18.49
C PRO A 457 6.28 3.54 17.71
N LEU A 458 7.07 4.57 18.00
CA LEU A 458 8.33 4.87 17.30
C LEU A 458 9.49 3.95 17.70
N GLY A 459 9.37 3.25 18.85
CA GLY A 459 10.45 2.43 19.39
C GLY A 459 11.69 3.23 19.85
N GLY A 460 11.51 4.52 20.16
CA GLY A 460 12.56 5.43 20.63
C GLY A 460 12.73 6.69 19.79
N ARG A 461 13.95 7.26 19.73
CA ARG A 461 14.28 8.59 19.19
C ARG A 461 14.29 8.70 17.65
N HIS A 462 13.48 7.93 16.92
CA HIS A 462 13.54 7.87 15.45
C HIS A 462 12.40 8.60 14.74
N VAL A 463 11.86 9.65 15.35
CA VAL A 463 10.75 10.46 14.83
C VAL A 463 11.01 10.99 13.42
N ASN A 464 12.24 11.42 13.15
CA ASN A 464 12.66 12.06 11.91
C ASN A 464 12.35 11.22 10.66
N HIS A 465 12.46 9.90 10.74
CA HIS A 465 12.24 9.02 9.61
C HIS A 465 10.74 8.88 9.29
N PHE A 466 9.91 8.78 10.33
CA PHE A 466 8.46 8.75 10.15
C PHE A 466 7.90 10.09 9.68
N TRP A 467 8.39 11.22 10.21
CA TRP A 467 7.99 12.54 9.75
C TRP A 467 8.28 12.73 8.26
N ARG A 468 9.48 12.38 7.81
CA ARG A 468 9.83 12.43 6.40
C ARG A 468 8.92 11.57 5.56
N LEU A 469 8.72 10.29 5.95
CA LEU A 469 7.85 9.36 5.23
C LEU A 469 6.40 9.89 5.14
N LEU A 470 5.83 10.31 6.26
CA LEU A 470 4.44 10.78 6.31
C LEU A 470 4.24 12.09 5.54
N ASN A 471 5.24 13.02 5.60
CA ASN A 471 5.22 14.24 4.81
C ASN A 471 5.35 13.99 3.31
N ASP A 472 6.28 13.12 2.88
CA ASP A 472 6.46 12.75 1.48
C ASP A 472 5.17 12.12 0.91
N LEU A 473 4.47 11.31 1.70
CA LEU A 473 3.21 10.68 1.35
C LEU A 473 1.98 11.58 1.59
N GLN A 474 2.19 12.76 2.18
CA GLN A 474 1.12 13.70 2.55
C GLN A 474 0.07 13.08 3.49
N ILE A 475 0.50 12.21 4.41
CA ILE A 475 -0.36 11.61 5.43
C ILE A 475 -0.37 12.54 6.66
N PRO A 476 -1.53 13.08 7.08
CA PRO A 476 -1.63 13.88 8.29
C PRO A 476 -1.14 13.10 9.50
N HIS A 477 -0.36 13.76 10.36
CA HIS A 477 0.14 13.11 11.57
C HIS A 477 0.29 14.06 12.73
N ILE A 478 0.21 13.49 13.92
CA ILE A 478 0.47 14.14 15.22
C ILE A 478 1.52 13.31 15.93
N THR A 479 2.38 13.95 16.69
CA THR A 479 3.42 13.25 17.45
C THR A 479 3.31 13.58 18.92
N LEU A 480 3.36 12.58 19.79
CA LEU A 480 3.51 12.71 21.25
C LEU A 480 4.88 12.19 21.64
N LEU A 481 5.71 13.08 22.20
CA LEU A 481 7.06 12.79 22.67
C LEU A 481 7.14 12.88 24.18
N ASP A 482 8.07 12.15 24.79
CA ASP A 482 8.42 12.31 26.19
C ASP A 482 9.33 13.51 26.39
N LEU A 483 9.05 14.36 27.38
CA LEU A 483 9.92 15.48 27.71
C LEU A 483 11.18 15.02 28.42
N ASP A 484 11.07 14.01 29.27
CA ASP A 484 12.19 13.41 30.03
C ASP A 484 12.98 14.46 30.84
N ARG A 485 12.29 15.43 31.44
CA ARG A 485 12.97 16.51 32.19
C ARG A 485 13.90 15.93 33.24
N GLU A 486 15.12 16.46 33.33
CA GLU A 486 16.24 16.00 34.14
C GLU A 486 16.77 14.57 33.83
N ARG A 487 16.24 13.84 32.86
CA ARG A 487 16.94 12.68 32.32
C ARG A 487 18.04 13.12 31.35
N ASP A 488 19.09 12.31 31.20
CA ASP A 488 20.13 12.57 30.20
C ASP A 488 19.52 12.59 28.78
N GLY A 489 19.85 13.65 28.04
CA GLY A 489 19.29 13.91 26.72
C GLY A 489 17.79 14.28 26.73
N GLY A 490 17.23 14.66 27.88
CA GLY A 490 15.86 15.16 28.07
C GLY A 490 15.73 16.68 28.11
N GLY A 491 14.51 17.15 28.40
CA GLY A 491 14.23 18.58 28.55
C GLY A 491 14.56 19.39 27.28
N TRP A 492 15.44 20.37 27.43
CA TRP A 492 15.84 21.27 26.33
C TRP A 492 16.43 20.55 25.12
N GLU A 493 17.07 19.40 25.32
CA GLU A 493 17.61 18.62 24.20
C GLU A 493 16.50 17.99 23.35
N ARG A 494 15.42 17.53 23.97
CA ARG A 494 14.23 17.03 23.27
C ARG A 494 13.55 18.12 22.46
N ILE A 495 13.37 19.30 23.04
CA ILE A 495 12.79 20.46 22.36
C ILE A 495 13.65 20.87 21.17
N LYS A 496 14.97 21.02 21.38
CA LYS A 496 15.93 21.31 20.31
C LYS A 496 15.86 20.30 19.18
N TYR A 497 15.79 18.99 19.50
CA TYR A 497 15.69 17.94 18.53
C TYR A 497 14.42 18.09 17.69
N ALA A 498 13.25 18.30 18.31
CA ALA A 498 11.98 18.49 17.60
C ALA A 498 12.04 19.71 16.66
N LEU A 499 12.56 20.86 17.13
CA LEU A 499 12.73 22.07 16.31
C LEU A 499 13.62 21.80 15.09
N LYS A 500 14.76 21.14 15.27
CA LYS A 500 15.66 20.78 14.17
C LYS A 500 14.99 19.86 13.15
N GLN A 501 14.25 18.86 13.62
CA GLN A 501 13.55 17.94 12.71
C GLN A 501 12.41 18.63 11.94
N LEU A 502 11.68 19.56 12.55
CA LEU A 502 10.67 20.36 11.86
C LEU A 502 11.29 21.20 10.73
N ILE A 503 12.45 21.83 10.98
CA ILE A 503 13.19 22.60 9.96
C ILE A 503 13.64 21.68 8.80
N VAL A 504 14.20 20.52 9.12
CA VAL A 504 14.63 19.53 8.11
C VAL A 504 13.46 19.06 7.24
N ASN A 505 12.25 18.97 7.83
CA ASN A 505 11.02 18.58 7.14
C ASN A 505 10.29 19.77 6.46
N GLY A 506 10.95 20.93 6.33
CA GLY A 506 10.47 22.02 5.49
C GLY A 506 9.65 23.09 6.20
N VAL A 507 9.53 23.05 7.53
CA VAL A 507 8.88 24.13 8.29
C VAL A 507 9.74 25.39 8.21
N ASN A 508 9.07 26.55 8.00
CA ASN A 508 9.75 27.84 7.86
C ASN A 508 10.51 28.18 9.14
N LYS A 509 11.84 28.17 9.04
CA LYS A 509 12.74 28.46 10.17
C LYS A 509 12.47 29.79 10.83
N ASN A 510 12.18 30.85 10.05
CA ASN A 510 11.97 32.18 10.59
C ASN A 510 10.67 32.31 11.40
N GLU A 511 9.69 31.49 11.12
CA GLU A 511 8.44 31.41 11.88
C GLU A 511 8.61 30.52 13.11
N LEU A 512 9.23 29.35 12.93
CA LEU A 512 9.44 28.37 14.00
C LEU A 512 10.40 28.89 15.12
N LEU A 513 11.42 29.63 14.75
CA LEU A 513 12.44 30.14 15.69
C LEU A 513 12.21 31.60 16.10
N LYS A 514 11.05 32.17 15.87
CA LYS A 514 10.68 33.51 16.24
C LYS A 514 10.47 33.62 17.75
N THR A 515 11.17 34.49 18.41
CA THR A 515 11.04 34.84 19.83
C THR A 515 10.72 36.33 19.99
N ASP A 516 10.43 36.81 21.18
CA ASP A 516 10.21 38.22 21.48
C ASP A 516 11.45 39.09 21.18
N GLU A 517 12.65 38.51 21.23
CA GLU A 517 13.93 39.19 20.98
C GLU A 517 14.37 39.14 19.51
N GLY A 518 13.65 38.39 18.66
CA GLY A 518 13.96 38.21 17.24
C GLY A 518 13.91 36.74 16.79
N VAL A 519 14.54 36.44 15.65
CA VAL A 519 14.66 35.07 15.16
C VAL A 519 15.94 34.43 15.69
N MET A 520 15.79 33.34 16.44
CA MET A 520 16.90 32.55 16.97
C MET A 520 17.85 32.07 15.87
N THR A 521 19.13 32.24 16.04
CA THR A 521 20.17 31.77 15.12
C THR A 521 20.41 30.26 15.25
N ASP A 522 21.10 29.65 14.25
CA ASP A 522 21.49 28.24 14.34
C ASP A 522 22.38 27.96 15.56
N LYS A 523 23.25 28.90 15.90
CA LYS A 523 24.14 28.78 17.06
C LYS A 523 23.35 28.75 18.37
N GLU A 524 22.37 29.65 18.53
CA GLU A 524 21.53 29.69 19.71
C GLU A 524 20.68 28.44 19.82
N LEU A 525 20.16 27.93 18.69
CA LEU A 525 19.47 26.66 18.65
C LEU A 525 20.38 25.48 19.03
N ASP A 526 21.66 25.50 18.60
CA ASP A 526 22.63 24.47 18.98
C ASP A 526 22.98 24.52 20.47
N GLU A 527 23.03 25.71 21.05
CA GLU A 527 23.31 25.96 22.48
C GLU A 527 22.10 25.65 23.38
N MET A 528 20.88 25.48 22.84
CA MET A 528 19.64 25.27 23.59
C MET A 528 19.72 24.09 24.58
N SER A 529 20.45 23.02 24.26
CA SER A 529 20.63 21.87 25.19
C SER A 529 21.34 22.25 26.49
N GLY A 530 22.09 23.36 26.50
CA GLY A 530 22.78 23.90 27.68
C GLY A 530 21.96 24.96 28.46
N TRP A 531 20.71 25.22 28.07
CA TRP A 531 19.87 26.20 28.77
C TRP A 531 19.53 25.71 30.17
N ASN A 532 19.25 26.68 31.07
CA ASN A 532 19.00 26.35 32.46
C ASN A 532 17.77 25.45 32.61
N ILE A 533 17.94 24.29 33.21
CA ILE A 533 16.86 23.30 33.44
C ILE A 533 15.81 23.83 34.44
N ASP A 534 16.18 24.81 35.32
CA ASP A 534 15.24 25.42 36.27
C ASP A 534 14.24 26.34 35.59
N ASP A 535 14.44 26.72 34.34
CA ASP A 535 13.49 27.56 33.62
C ASP A 535 12.33 26.73 33.05
N VAL A 536 11.63 26.10 33.97
CA VAL A 536 10.48 25.22 33.66
C VAL A 536 9.38 25.98 32.94
N LYS A 537 9.20 27.29 33.20
CA LYS A 537 8.17 28.09 32.53
C LYS A 537 8.48 28.31 31.05
N ALA A 538 9.73 28.69 30.76
CA ALA A 538 10.15 28.84 29.37
C ALA A 538 10.09 27.52 28.63
N MET A 539 10.49 26.41 29.27
CA MET A 539 10.35 25.07 28.71
C MET A 539 8.87 24.72 28.38
N GLN A 540 7.95 25.04 29.30
CA GLN A 540 6.52 24.85 29.06
C GLN A 540 6.02 25.70 27.90
N SER A 541 6.42 26.95 27.77
CA SER A 541 6.03 27.81 26.65
C SER A 541 6.50 27.27 25.29
N TRP A 542 7.70 26.68 25.24
CA TRP A 542 8.19 26.05 24.01
C TRP A 542 7.43 24.78 23.63
N ILE A 543 7.12 23.92 24.57
CA ILE A 543 6.31 22.71 24.26
C ILE A 543 4.88 23.06 23.87
N ASP A 544 4.27 24.07 24.50
CA ASP A 544 2.94 24.58 24.13
C ASP A 544 2.96 25.19 22.72
N PHE A 545 4.04 25.91 22.35
CA PHE A 545 4.23 26.45 21.00
C PHE A 545 4.35 25.35 19.95
N LEU A 546 5.05 24.26 20.24
CA LEU A 546 5.24 23.14 19.34
C LEU A 546 3.93 22.39 19.01
N GLU A 547 2.89 22.51 19.85
CA GLU A 547 1.57 21.98 19.55
C GLU A 547 0.96 22.57 18.27
N ASN A 548 1.30 23.81 17.91
CA ASN A 548 0.89 24.44 16.64
C ASN A 548 1.45 23.71 15.39
N TYR A 549 2.50 22.91 15.60
CA TYR A 549 3.14 22.07 14.57
C TYR A 549 2.80 20.59 14.74
N ASN A 550 1.71 20.27 15.48
CA ASN A 550 1.26 18.91 15.78
C ASN A 550 2.29 18.07 16.58
N VAL A 551 3.18 18.72 17.35
CA VAL A 551 4.16 18.05 18.21
C VAL A 551 3.80 18.34 19.66
N PHE A 552 3.40 17.31 20.39
CA PHE A 552 2.98 17.33 21.78
C PHE A 552 4.05 16.67 22.64
N PHE A 553 4.11 17.08 23.91
CA PHE A 553 5.03 16.49 24.88
C PHE A 553 4.27 16.00 26.13
N SER A 554 4.53 14.77 26.55
CA SER A 554 4.18 14.28 27.88
C SER A 554 5.18 14.84 28.88
N ALA A 555 4.70 15.80 29.68
CA ALA A 555 5.51 16.51 30.66
C ALA A 555 4.98 16.19 32.08
N PRO A 556 5.85 16.23 33.10
CA PRO A 556 7.26 16.61 33.09
C PRO A 556 8.25 15.52 32.63
N LEU A 557 7.84 14.25 32.63
CA LEU A 557 8.70 13.11 32.36
C LEU A 557 8.28 12.39 31.08
N ASP A 558 7.43 11.39 31.23
CA ASP A 558 6.88 10.56 30.16
C ASP A 558 5.36 10.36 30.34
N ILE A 559 4.71 9.72 29.38
CA ILE A 559 3.26 9.47 29.43
C ILE A 559 2.86 8.65 30.67
N ASP A 560 3.71 7.73 31.11
CA ASP A 560 3.42 6.88 32.28
C ASP A 560 3.35 7.71 33.55
N PHE A 561 4.28 8.66 33.72
CA PHE A 561 4.31 9.58 34.85
C PHE A 561 3.12 10.56 34.82
N MET A 562 2.82 11.11 33.65
CA MET A 562 1.66 11.98 33.44
C MET A 562 0.34 11.27 33.79
N MET A 563 0.19 10.02 33.38
CA MET A 563 -0.98 9.21 33.69
C MET A 563 -1.07 8.89 35.18
N LEU A 564 0.06 8.57 35.83
CA LEU A 564 0.13 8.32 37.25
C LEU A 564 -0.25 9.56 38.06
N GLU A 565 0.28 10.75 37.68
CA GLU A 565 -0.03 12.03 38.32
C GLU A 565 -1.51 12.36 38.22
N GLN A 566 -2.14 12.11 37.07
CA GLN A 566 -3.55 12.38 36.83
C GLN A 566 -4.49 11.38 37.55
N MET A 567 -4.07 10.12 37.73
CA MET A 567 -4.92 9.04 38.17
C MET A 567 -4.31 8.18 39.28
N GLU A 568 -3.53 8.76 40.17
CA GLU A 568 -2.79 8.05 41.25
C GLU A 568 -3.65 7.00 41.97
N GLU A 569 -4.84 7.40 42.47
CA GLU A 569 -5.73 6.50 43.18
C GLU A 569 -6.25 5.34 42.31
N LYS A 570 -6.42 5.53 41.02
CA LYS A 570 -6.88 4.45 40.14
C LYS A 570 -5.77 3.40 39.91
N TYR A 571 -4.51 3.84 39.82
CA TYR A 571 -3.37 2.93 39.79
C TYR A 571 -3.19 2.17 41.12
N LYS A 572 -3.40 2.83 42.27
CA LYS A 572 -3.33 2.16 43.54
C LYS A 572 -4.42 1.11 43.72
N ASN A 573 -5.62 1.36 43.20
CA ASN A 573 -6.77 0.47 43.32
C ASN A 573 -6.64 -0.85 42.55
N ILE A 574 -5.69 -0.99 41.61
CA ILE A 574 -5.43 -2.28 40.94
C ILE A 574 -4.64 -3.25 41.83
N LEU A 575 -4.12 -2.78 42.97
CA LEU A 575 -3.28 -3.57 43.84
C LEU A 575 -4.14 -4.30 44.90
N GLU A 576 -3.71 -5.51 45.22
CA GLU A 576 -4.24 -6.22 46.38
C GLU A 576 -3.75 -5.56 47.69
N ALA A 577 -4.45 -5.79 48.80
CA ALA A 577 -4.12 -5.20 50.09
C ALA A 577 -2.67 -5.46 50.59
N THR A 578 -2.04 -6.49 50.07
CA THR A 578 -0.66 -6.86 50.38
C THR A 578 0.37 -6.43 49.35
N GLU A 579 -0.06 -5.80 48.24
CA GLU A 579 0.81 -5.34 47.15
C GLU A 579 1.14 -3.85 47.31
N GLY A 580 2.28 -3.44 46.77
CA GLY A 580 2.74 -2.06 46.75
C GLY A 580 4.20 -1.88 47.12
N PRO A 581 4.74 -0.68 46.93
CA PRO A 581 6.10 -0.35 47.32
C PRO A 581 6.24 -0.42 48.86
N ARG A 582 7.42 -0.82 49.35
CA ARG A 582 7.68 -1.06 50.77
C ARG A 582 8.98 -0.43 51.19
N ILE A 583 9.05 -0.12 52.49
CA ILE A 583 10.31 0.25 53.18
C ILE A 583 10.59 -0.71 54.31
N ASP A 584 11.86 -0.87 54.61
CA ASP A 584 12.34 -1.63 55.78
C ASP A 584 12.58 -0.65 56.93
N VAL A 585 11.73 -0.72 57.96
CA VAL A 585 11.81 0.10 59.15
C VAL A 585 12.41 -0.72 60.29
N VAL A 586 13.39 -0.19 61.00
CA VAL A 586 13.96 -0.83 62.16
C VAL A 586 13.30 -0.25 63.44
N LYS A 587 12.48 -1.08 64.09
CA LYS A 587 11.83 -0.70 65.37
C LYS A 587 12.16 -1.78 66.40
N ASP A 588 12.69 -1.34 67.54
CA ASP A 588 13.04 -2.22 68.68
C ASP A 588 14.00 -3.36 68.30
N GLY A 589 14.94 -3.12 67.39
CA GLY A 589 15.93 -4.11 66.92
C GLY A 589 15.37 -5.15 65.92
N SER A 590 14.06 -5.05 65.58
CA SER A 590 13.44 -5.90 64.54
C SER A 590 13.24 -5.12 63.24
N LYS A 591 13.61 -5.78 62.11
CA LYS A 591 13.27 -5.23 60.76
C LYS A 591 11.85 -5.57 60.41
N ASN A 592 11.04 -4.54 60.23
CA ASN A 592 9.67 -4.67 59.73
C ASN A 592 9.56 -4.08 58.33
N ARG A 593 8.94 -4.81 57.42
CA ARG A 593 8.71 -4.37 56.05
C ARG A 593 7.31 -3.81 55.89
N ILE A 594 7.19 -2.49 55.78
CA ILE A 594 5.92 -1.76 55.82
C ILE A 594 5.55 -1.28 54.41
N LEU A 595 4.27 -1.35 54.03
CA LEU A 595 3.75 -0.77 52.79
C LEU A 595 3.78 0.76 52.86
N ILE A 596 4.24 1.42 51.82
CA ILE A 596 4.28 2.90 51.74
C ILE A 596 2.87 3.49 51.84
N GLN A 597 1.88 2.85 51.25
CA GLN A 597 0.47 3.29 51.35
C GLN A 597 -0.04 3.40 52.81
N ALA A 598 0.41 2.53 53.69
CA ALA A 598 0.06 2.61 55.10
C ALA A 598 0.73 3.82 55.80
N ILE A 599 1.97 4.13 55.41
CA ILE A 599 2.73 5.27 55.95
C ILE A 599 2.13 6.60 55.46
N GLU A 600 1.78 6.72 54.20
CA GLU A 600 1.14 7.91 53.63
C GLU A 600 -0.19 8.23 54.33
N ASN A 601 -0.94 7.22 54.76
CA ASN A 601 -2.20 7.37 55.46
C ASN A 601 -2.05 7.77 56.94
N GLU A 602 -0.96 7.38 57.60
CA GLU A 602 -0.75 7.60 59.03
C GLU A 602 -0.12 8.95 59.39
N LYS A 603 0.35 9.74 58.45
CA LYS A 603 1.09 11.02 58.65
C LYS A 603 2.33 10.90 59.54
N ASN A 604 2.86 9.70 59.75
CA ASN A 604 4.09 9.50 60.51
C ASN A 604 5.31 9.73 59.65
N SER A 605 6.27 10.48 60.19
CA SER A 605 7.55 10.71 59.50
C SER A 605 8.50 9.57 59.78
N TYR A 606 8.83 8.82 58.71
CA TYR A 606 9.82 7.74 58.74
C TYR A 606 11.08 8.22 57.97
N PRO A 607 12.25 8.30 58.61
CA PRO A 607 13.47 8.66 57.86
C PRO A 607 13.77 7.72 56.68
N GLU A 608 13.46 6.47 56.82
CA GLU A 608 13.64 5.45 55.76
C GLU A 608 12.72 5.71 54.53
N TYR A 609 11.62 6.46 54.73
CA TYR A 609 10.77 6.84 53.58
C TYR A 609 11.41 7.99 52.81
N GLU A 610 12.03 8.95 53.44
CA GLU A 610 12.80 10.02 52.77
C GLU A 610 13.97 9.44 51.95
N ASP A 611 14.67 8.45 52.53
CA ASP A 611 15.75 7.77 51.82
C ASP A 611 15.25 6.95 50.65
N ARG A 612 14.03 6.37 50.77
CA ARG A 612 13.37 5.68 49.68
C ARG A 612 13.00 6.64 48.56
N ILE A 613 12.43 7.79 48.84
CA ILE A 613 12.11 8.83 47.86
C ILE A 613 13.36 9.22 47.09
N LYS A 614 14.47 9.55 47.78
CA LYS A 614 15.74 9.91 47.12
C LYS A 614 16.27 8.82 46.22
N LYS A 615 16.14 7.54 46.62
CA LYS A 615 16.49 6.39 45.80
C LYS A 615 15.66 6.30 44.56
N ASP A 616 14.35 6.46 44.67
CA ASP A 616 13.43 6.28 43.57
C ASP A 616 13.43 7.50 42.61
N ILE A 617 13.80 8.69 43.05
CA ILE A 617 14.16 9.83 42.19
C ILE A 617 15.29 9.41 41.27
N ARG A 618 16.42 8.89 41.82
CA ARG A 618 17.55 8.40 41.00
C ARG A 618 17.18 7.29 40.03
N ASN A 619 16.36 6.32 40.49
CA ASN A 619 15.87 5.25 39.61
C ASN A 619 15.02 5.80 38.46
N THR A 620 14.18 6.80 38.75
CA THR A 620 13.26 7.42 37.77
C THR A 620 14.01 8.28 36.77
N LEU A 621 14.95 9.10 37.25
CA LEU A 621 15.74 9.99 36.41
C LEU A 621 16.97 9.30 35.79
N LYS A 622 17.25 8.06 36.18
CA LYS A 622 18.44 7.27 35.84
C LYS A 622 19.74 7.87 36.43
N ASP A 623 20.76 7.06 36.54
CA ASP A 623 22.02 7.42 37.26
C ASP A 623 22.77 8.61 36.64
N GLU A 624 22.56 8.90 35.36
CA GLU A 624 23.18 10.03 34.64
C GLU A 624 22.29 11.28 34.61
N GLY A 625 21.10 11.23 35.22
CA GLY A 625 20.15 12.34 35.28
C GLY A 625 20.41 13.33 36.42
N GLY A 626 19.48 14.31 36.54
CA GLY A 626 19.48 15.28 37.65
C GLY A 626 19.10 14.69 38.99
N ASP A 627 19.03 15.54 40.00
CA ASP A 627 18.68 15.16 41.39
C ASP A 627 17.16 15.32 41.70
N GLY A 628 16.37 15.74 40.72
CA GLY A 628 14.93 15.93 40.85
C GLY A 628 14.51 17.31 41.33
N HIS A 629 15.42 18.28 41.52
CA HIS A 629 15.12 19.58 42.14
C HIS A 629 14.05 20.39 41.38
N THR A 630 13.82 20.13 40.08
CA THR A 630 12.78 20.82 39.31
C THR A 630 11.39 20.22 39.49
N TYR A 631 11.28 19.10 40.24
CA TYR A 631 10.03 18.45 40.55
C TYR A 631 9.46 18.85 41.90
N SER A 632 8.14 18.87 42.07
CA SER A 632 7.49 19.18 43.32
C SER A 632 7.63 18.03 44.34
N SER A 633 7.40 18.32 45.61
CA SER A 633 7.40 17.31 46.66
C SER A 633 6.34 16.18 46.42
N ASP A 634 5.19 16.53 45.81
CA ASP A 634 4.18 15.54 45.42
C ASP A 634 4.68 14.67 44.26
N GLN A 635 5.34 15.25 43.27
CA GLN A 635 5.96 14.50 42.18
C GLN A 635 7.09 13.59 42.68
N HIS A 636 7.92 14.02 43.66
CA HIS A 636 8.91 13.15 44.27
C HIS A 636 8.28 11.89 44.90
N ARG A 637 7.15 12.07 45.57
CA ARG A 637 6.41 10.97 46.18
C ARG A 637 5.82 10.02 45.11
N LEU A 638 5.35 10.57 44.00
CA LEU A 638 4.87 9.78 42.88
C LEU A 638 6.00 8.97 42.19
N MET A 639 7.26 9.41 42.25
CA MET A 639 8.39 8.64 41.71
C MET A 639 8.59 7.29 42.41
N VAL A 640 8.16 7.15 43.66
CA VAL A 640 8.15 5.85 44.36
C VAL A 640 7.17 4.89 43.70
N TRP A 641 5.96 5.39 43.41
CA TRP A 641 4.92 4.64 42.72
C TRP A 641 5.26 4.38 41.26
N TYR A 642 5.87 5.36 40.58
CA TYR A 642 6.38 5.20 39.22
C TYR A 642 7.40 4.06 39.12
N THR A 643 8.40 4.05 40.02
CA THR A 643 9.37 2.95 40.11
C THR A 643 8.68 1.60 40.32
N TYR A 644 7.68 1.54 41.20
CA TYR A 644 6.96 0.29 41.46
C TYR A 644 6.17 -0.18 40.24
N PHE A 645 5.36 0.68 39.64
CA PHE A 645 4.43 0.32 38.59
C PHE A 645 5.12 0.10 37.23
N PHE A 646 6.03 0.98 36.86
CA PHE A 646 6.54 1.06 35.49
C PHE A 646 7.97 0.55 35.31
N LEU A 647 8.81 0.62 36.36
CA LEU A 647 10.16 0.05 36.28
C LEU A 647 10.24 -1.38 36.79
N ASN A 648 9.37 -1.79 37.72
CA ASN A 648 9.43 -3.13 38.33
C ASN A 648 8.29 -4.05 37.89
N ARG A 649 7.06 -3.55 37.73
CA ARG A 649 5.88 -4.39 37.38
C ARG A 649 5.69 -4.49 35.86
N GLY A 650 6.02 -3.43 35.11
CA GLY A 650 5.91 -3.37 33.66
C GLY A 650 4.82 -2.40 33.17
N LYS A 651 5.19 -1.56 32.21
CA LYS A 651 4.35 -0.47 31.68
C LYS A 651 3.05 -0.99 31.05
N PRO A 652 3.07 -1.87 30.01
CA PRO A 652 1.86 -2.27 29.29
C PRO A 652 0.83 -2.94 30.21
N SER A 653 1.26 -3.89 31.03
CA SER A 653 0.36 -4.65 31.92
C SER A 653 -0.30 -3.79 33.00
N THR A 654 0.42 -2.77 33.49
CA THR A 654 -0.08 -1.83 34.50
C THR A 654 -1.18 -0.93 33.92
N HIS A 655 -0.95 -0.36 32.72
CA HIS A 655 -1.94 0.47 32.03
C HIS A 655 -3.20 -0.34 31.68
N ILE A 656 -3.03 -1.54 31.11
CA ILE A 656 -4.16 -2.40 30.75
C ILE A 656 -4.99 -2.73 32.00
N ALA A 657 -4.34 -3.09 33.11
CA ALA A 657 -5.04 -3.41 34.35
C ALA A 657 -5.85 -2.22 34.93
N MET A 658 -5.27 -1.02 34.89
CA MET A 658 -5.92 0.20 35.34
C MET A 658 -7.08 0.61 34.43
N LEU A 659 -6.82 0.72 33.12
CA LEU A 659 -7.79 1.17 32.11
C LEU A 659 -8.99 0.22 32.00
N SER A 660 -8.79 -1.09 32.20
CA SER A 660 -9.87 -2.08 32.17
C SER A 660 -10.92 -1.93 33.27
N GLN A 661 -10.60 -1.21 34.34
CA GLN A 661 -11.50 -0.96 35.49
C GLN A 661 -12.27 0.37 35.34
N LEU A 662 -11.98 1.18 34.33
CA LEU A 662 -12.56 2.49 34.15
C LEU A 662 -13.67 2.49 33.11
N ASP A 663 -14.75 3.22 33.39
CA ASP A 663 -15.76 3.54 32.39
C ASP A 663 -15.39 4.80 31.57
N ASP A 664 -16.07 4.98 30.45
CA ASP A 664 -15.83 6.10 29.54
C ASP A 664 -16.01 7.47 30.19
N ASN A 665 -16.92 7.60 31.16
CA ASN A 665 -17.19 8.87 31.85
C ASN A 665 -16.01 9.24 32.75
N ILE A 666 -15.44 8.25 33.43
CA ILE A 666 -14.27 8.46 34.29
C ILE A 666 -13.08 8.86 33.41
N LEU A 667 -12.87 8.18 32.27
CA LEU A 667 -11.81 8.51 31.32
C LEU A 667 -11.97 9.94 30.79
N LYS A 668 -13.16 10.33 30.33
CA LYS A 668 -13.47 11.68 29.82
C LYS A 668 -13.16 12.79 30.83
N ASN A 669 -13.59 12.56 32.09
CA ASN A 669 -13.44 13.58 33.13
C ASN A 669 -12.00 13.71 33.67
N ASN A 670 -11.21 12.66 33.52
CA ASN A 670 -9.84 12.60 34.02
C ASN A 670 -8.79 12.55 32.84
N THR A 671 -9.16 13.01 31.65
CA THR A 671 -8.21 13.07 30.53
C THR A 671 -7.10 14.08 30.86
N PRO A 672 -5.82 13.67 30.79
CA PRO A 672 -4.70 14.61 30.94
C PRO A 672 -4.81 15.77 29.95
N PRO A 673 -4.49 17.02 30.36
CA PRO A 673 -4.68 18.20 29.50
C PRO A 673 -4.02 18.09 28.13
N VAL A 674 -2.81 17.54 28.05
CA VAL A 674 -2.08 17.32 26.80
C VAL A 674 -2.82 16.33 25.89
N LEU A 675 -3.28 15.18 26.41
CA LEU A 675 -4.04 14.21 25.63
C LEU A 675 -5.37 14.79 25.16
N LYS A 676 -6.00 15.65 25.97
CA LYS A 676 -7.23 16.34 25.56
C LYS A 676 -6.99 17.24 24.35
N ARG A 677 -5.92 18.05 24.34
CA ARG A 677 -5.57 18.90 23.21
C ARG A 677 -5.17 18.07 22.00
N LEU A 678 -4.36 17.01 22.17
CA LEU A 678 -3.98 16.08 21.11
C LEU A 678 -5.20 15.48 20.43
N ILE A 679 -6.19 14.98 21.19
CA ILE A 679 -7.42 14.42 20.64
C ILE A 679 -8.25 15.49 19.91
N GLN A 680 -8.32 16.72 20.42
CA GLN A 680 -9.00 17.83 19.75
C GLN A 680 -8.33 18.17 18.41
N THR A 681 -7.00 18.23 18.36
CA THR A 681 -6.25 18.44 17.12
C THR A 681 -6.47 17.30 16.13
N ALA A 682 -6.51 16.05 16.62
CA ALA A 682 -6.81 14.90 15.79
C ALA A 682 -8.23 14.97 15.18
N GLU A 683 -9.24 15.34 15.95
CA GLU A 683 -10.60 15.57 15.46
C GLU A 683 -10.66 16.63 14.37
N HIS A 684 -9.91 17.73 14.55
CA HIS A 684 -9.84 18.82 13.59
C HIS A 684 -9.20 18.38 12.27
N LEU A 685 -8.06 17.68 12.33
CA LEU A 685 -7.36 17.17 11.15
C LEU A 685 -8.16 16.12 10.38
N ILE A 686 -9.00 15.32 11.05
CA ILE A 686 -9.83 14.30 10.40
C ILE A 686 -11.04 14.93 9.71
N LYS A 687 -11.69 15.91 10.35
CA LYS A 687 -12.88 16.56 9.79
C LYS A 687 -12.56 17.32 8.51
N GLY A 688 -11.29 17.69 8.31
CA GLY A 688 -10.85 18.57 7.23
C GLY A 688 -11.54 19.92 7.37
N ASP A 689 -10.84 21.00 7.33
CA ASP A 689 -11.44 22.32 7.51
C ASP A 689 -12.62 22.55 6.57
N GLU A 690 -13.83 22.54 7.13
CA GLU A 690 -14.96 23.22 6.52
C GLU A 690 -14.85 24.75 6.73
N ASN A 691 -13.82 25.25 7.47
CA ASN A 691 -13.58 26.67 7.73
C ASN A 691 -12.07 26.99 7.83
N ASP A 692 -11.48 27.38 6.72
CA ASP A 692 -10.15 28.02 6.61
C ASP A 692 -10.05 29.41 7.32
N ASN A 693 -10.94 29.72 8.26
CA ASN A 693 -10.98 31.02 8.92
C ASN A 693 -10.53 31.04 10.39
N ILE A 694 -9.98 29.95 10.94
CA ILE A 694 -9.57 29.94 12.36
C ILE A 694 -8.05 30.04 12.57
N SER A 695 -7.23 29.92 11.51
CA SER A 695 -5.77 30.15 11.62
C SER A 695 -5.36 31.60 11.86
N GLY A 696 -6.30 32.54 11.87
CA GLY A 696 -6.07 33.95 12.19
C GLY A 696 -6.44 34.39 13.62
N GLU A 697 -7.25 33.63 14.35
CA GLU A 697 -7.74 34.05 15.69
C GLU A 697 -7.02 33.40 16.87
N LEU A 698 -6.30 32.27 16.68
CA LEU A 698 -5.49 31.66 17.74
C LEU A 698 -4.10 32.28 17.91
N ALA A 699 -3.70 33.17 17.00
CA ALA A 699 -2.45 33.91 17.09
C ALA A 699 -2.61 35.26 17.87
N THR A 700 -3.78 35.55 18.43
CA THR A 700 -4.08 36.83 19.14
C THR A 700 -4.68 36.63 20.53
N MET A 701 -4.56 35.46 21.15
CA MET A 701 -4.86 35.29 22.56
C MET A 701 -3.58 34.82 23.31
#